data_984336c5e208fb8bbe67c0a6822f530d
#
_entry.id   984336c5e208fb8bbe67c0a6822f530d
#
_cell.length_a   1.000
_cell.length_b   1.000
_cell.length_c   1.000
_cell.angle_alpha   90.00
_cell.angle_beta   90.00
_cell.angle_gamma   90.00
#
_symmetry.space_group_name_H-M   'P 1'
#
loop_
_entity.id
_entity.type
_entity.pdbx_description
1 polymer ?
#
loop_
_entity_poly.entity_id
_entity_poly.type
_entity_poly.pdbx_seq_one_letter_code
_entity_poly.pdbx_strand_id
1 'polypeptide(L)'
;MGLKEIYRPYFPIGAAVPASAFDHPSALHAIAEQYASLTCENDMKPEALLDWEENQKNPAACDRTPALRFDRAVPYLEFAKENGIGMRGHTLVWHNQTPRWFFAKEYRSEPDAPLADRETMLARLESYIRDVMNFVQERYPGVVYAWDVVNEAIDGSTLRPSLWTETVGEDFVLQAFRMAAKYKAPGVSLFYNDYDTFLPEKREAICETILKPLLAEKLVDGMGMQSHLQLAAPSANEYRTAVRRYGALGLQVQITELDVFSPDTSDAAMQRLAERYRDLFLLLLEEKKTGAANITGVTFWGLQDEESWLTGFRRQACRPLLFEHGYRPKAAYQAVCSVPGLAEGDLEDRLPGGDRFAFWEREQNYTRDYHVNPSHPNASDDGDGSAEYPFVTIQAAADRVQPGERVLIHGGVYRECVHPRRGGEDPEHMIAYEAFGDGEVIIKASVVATTFSPSTGWELTPQGTGKAPEGVKIWETKLNPDDFRGYNPFCAVNILHDRLFIEYDKTDMTTYLNRRGMVFVDGKPLRQVPLYGLMSQTPGSYWVEANGQTVHFRLADDGDPRYHVIELTSREQCFAPETPFLSYIKVKGLVCAHAATGAPVPQRGSISCFRGHHWIIEDCVIDWSNAVGIDVGNECWHHTIGENQIIGYTVIRGCEIRSAGVCGIAGLFASHLLIEDNLITGTGWQAMELSWEAGGIKVHNSIGSLIRRNIFTETFRADHLWMDVGNENNRITRNLFLDGREQREAIFIECSRDGINLIDNNIFWNVEGRFNPADVPAEPGSSGWYKMEELGVVNGYAVYGEGTDRLHVEHNLIGRCRSAGYFVKPVAFRIHGPGGRGGTGREARIRNNLFYECGEAAIKFPTRDNDAQGNAYVNMPGGYLRVLYPAPENCLNLDAWQEFFGFDREGQEGWFDISVDTKAFTLRLSRPEQPPRTGRLHLDESQYVTDPAYLVPVEASLETPEDFFGPAIQARRLPGPFAQLETDRVYEIDPRRKRH
;
A
#
# COMPACT_ATOMS: atom_id res chain seq x y z
N MET A 1 -3.21 21.04 25.55
CA MET A 1 -1.83 20.51 25.64
C MET A 1 -1.17 20.87 24.33
N GLY A 2 -0.10 21.66 24.38
CA GLY A 2 0.60 22.10 23.16
C GLY A 2 1.58 21.06 22.64
N LEU A 3 2.12 21.29 21.46
CA LEU A 3 3.10 20.37 20.83
C LEU A 3 4.30 20.08 21.74
N LYS A 4 4.78 21.09 22.50
CA LYS A 4 5.93 20.91 23.40
C LYS A 4 5.68 19.90 24.51
N GLU A 5 4.46 19.83 25.06
CA GLU A 5 4.08 18.83 26.07
C GLU A 5 3.90 17.45 25.46
N ILE A 6 3.25 17.37 24.29
CA ILE A 6 2.97 16.11 23.58
C ILE A 6 4.28 15.41 23.20
N TYR A 7 5.25 16.17 22.68
CA TYR A 7 6.53 15.63 22.22
C TYR A 7 7.67 15.63 23.25
N ARG A 8 7.43 16.18 24.44
CA ARG A 8 8.42 16.24 25.52
C ARG A 8 9.13 14.91 25.84
N PRO A 9 8.46 13.73 25.77
CA PRO A 9 9.14 12.45 25.99
C PRO A 9 10.10 12.04 24.87
N TYR A 10 10.03 12.66 23.70
CA TYR A 10 10.73 12.25 22.51
C TYR A 10 11.81 13.23 22.08
N PHE A 11 11.42 14.43 21.72
CA PHE A 11 12.31 15.53 21.31
C PHE A 11 11.59 16.89 21.41
N PRO A 12 12.32 17.99 21.58
CA PRO A 12 11.74 19.33 21.57
C PRO A 12 11.18 19.66 20.17
N ILE A 13 10.01 20.31 20.16
CA ILE A 13 9.44 20.94 18.97
C ILE A 13 9.77 22.42 19.01
N GLY A 14 10.28 22.96 17.92
CA GLY A 14 10.68 24.37 17.79
C GLY A 14 10.00 25.07 16.61
N ALA A 15 10.20 26.39 16.55
CA ALA A 15 9.80 27.20 15.41
C ALA A 15 10.85 28.28 15.08
N ALA A 16 10.98 28.61 13.80
CA ALA A 16 11.64 29.84 13.37
C ALA A 16 10.70 31.01 13.59
N VAL A 17 11.22 32.08 14.20
CA VAL A 17 10.44 33.23 14.64
C VAL A 17 10.93 34.48 13.92
N PRO A 18 10.09 35.19 13.18
CA PRO A 18 10.43 36.49 12.59
C PRO A 18 10.40 37.61 13.64
N ALA A 19 11.15 38.70 13.40
CA ALA A 19 11.20 39.85 14.31
C ALA A 19 9.81 40.45 14.57
N SER A 20 8.93 40.45 13.58
CA SER A 20 7.56 40.96 13.68
C SER A 20 6.71 40.23 14.74
N ALA A 21 7.08 39.01 15.13
CA ALA A 21 6.35 38.26 16.15
C ALA A 21 6.38 38.96 17.51
N PHE A 22 7.44 39.74 17.78
CA PHE A 22 7.56 40.49 19.04
C PHE A 22 6.64 41.72 19.13
N ASP A 23 6.08 42.15 18.01
CA ASP A 23 5.07 43.22 17.96
C ASP A 23 3.63 42.72 18.26
N HIS A 24 3.47 41.37 18.35
CA HIS A 24 2.15 40.72 18.44
C HIS A 24 2.05 39.82 19.70
N PRO A 25 1.32 40.23 20.76
CA PRO A 25 1.15 39.38 21.94
C PRO A 25 0.56 38.00 21.69
N SER A 26 -0.27 37.84 20.65
CA SER A 26 -0.82 36.55 20.24
C SER A 26 0.23 35.60 19.69
N ALA A 27 1.24 36.13 18.98
CA ALA A 27 2.38 35.36 18.52
C ALA A 27 3.21 34.83 19.69
N LEU A 28 3.56 35.72 20.62
CA LEU A 28 4.34 35.37 21.83
C LEU A 28 3.59 34.32 22.68
N HIS A 29 2.27 34.46 22.81
CA HIS A 29 1.45 33.44 23.48
C HIS A 29 1.48 32.09 22.78
N ALA A 30 1.29 32.07 21.48
CA ALA A 30 1.33 30.83 20.67
C ALA A 30 2.72 30.15 20.75
N ILE A 31 3.79 30.94 20.70
CA ILE A 31 5.16 30.42 20.85
C ILE A 31 5.33 29.77 22.23
N ALA A 32 4.98 30.49 23.29
CA ALA A 32 5.13 30.00 24.65
C ALA A 32 4.29 28.75 24.94
N GLU A 33 3.14 28.60 24.28
CA GLU A 33 2.27 27.44 24.44
C GLU A 33 2.74 26.24 23.65
N GLN A 34 3.18 26.43 22.41
CA GLN A 34 3.39 25.33 21.46
C GLN A 34 4.82 24.82 21.39
N TYR A 35 5.83 25.66 21.62
CA TYR A 35 7.20 25.34 21.28
C TYR A 35 8.16 25.29 22.49
N ALA A 36 9.06 24.33 22.46
CA ALA A 36 10.14 24.15 23.45
C ALA A 36 11.48 24.70 22.95
N SER A 37 11.56 25.12 21.69
CA SER A 37 12.77 25.64 21.06
C SER A 37 12.44 26.79 20.10
N LEU A 38 13.32 27.77 20.00
CA LEU A 38 13.26 28.87 19.05
C LEU A 38 14.48 28.90 18.13
N THR A 39 14.29 29.39 16.92
CA THR A 39 15.36 29.81 16.01
C THR A 39 15.03 31.20 15.49
N CYS A 40 15.98 32.14 15.54
CA CYS A 40 15.81 33.44 14.89
C CYS A 40 15.77 33.23 13.38
N GLU A 41 14.69 33.66 12.71
CA GLU A 41 14.61 33.52 11.25
C GLU A 41 15.79 34.25 10.54
N ASN A 42 16.12 35.46 10.98
CA ASN A 42 17.19 36.28 10.39
C ASN A 42 18.16 36.94 11.41
N ASP A 43 17.76 37.19 12.63
CA ASP A 43 18.38 38.17 13.53
C ASP A 43 19.65 37.65 14.26
N MET A 44 20.03 36.38 14.04
CA MET A 44 21.30 35.80 14.46
C MET A 44 22.21 35.40 13.28
N LYS A 45 21.85 35.78 12.06
CA LYS A 45 22.72 35.59 10.89
C LYS A 45 23.86 36.66 10.84
N PRO A 46 24.97 36.39 10.15
CA PRO A 46 26.12 37.31 10.13
C PRO A 46 25.78 38.75 9.74
N GLU A 47 24.88 38.94 8.77
CA GLU A 47 24.42 40.26 8.34
C GLU A 47 23.73 41.08 9.46
N ALA A 48 23.00 40.39 10.36
CA ALA A 48 22.34 41.03 11.50
C ALA A 48 23.30 41.33 12.64
N LEU A 49 24.30 40.49 12.86
CA LEU A 49 25.25 40.59 13.97
C LEU A 49 26.49 41.47 13.68
N LEU A 50 26.89 41.61 12.42
CA LEU A 50 28.03 42.45 12.04
C LEU A 50 27.63 43.93 12.05
N ASP A 51 28.29 44.75 12.85
CA ASP A 51 28.06 46.17 12.94
C ASP A 51 28.75 46.93 11.81
N TRP A 52 28.00 47.23 10.74
CA TRP A 52 28.53 47.98 9.58
C TRP A 52 29.13 49.33 9.98
N GLU A 53 28.40 50.11 10.76
CA GLU A 53 28.80 51.48 11.09
C GLU A 53 30.10 51.53 11.91
N GLU A 54 30.22 50.66 12.90
CA GLU A 54 31.41 50.64 13.75
C GLU A 54 32.62 50.09 13.00
N ASN A 55 32.48 49.09 12.18
CA ASN A 55 33.55 48.56 11.34
C ASN A 55 34.05 49.59 10.31
N GLN A 56 33.18 50.44 9.79
CA GLN A 56 33.54 51.52 8.86
C GLN A 56 34.23 52.70 9.54
N LYS A 57 33.91 53.02 10.80
CA LYS A 57 34.56 54.10 11.54
C LYS A 57 36.00 53.80 11.89
N ASN A 58 36.32 52.56 12.23
CA ASN A 58 37.62 52.13 12.68
C ASN A 58 38.15 50.87 11.97
N PRO A 59 38.27 50.86 10.63
CA PRO A 59 38.56 49.65 9.91
C PRO A 59 39.92 49.01 10.31
N ALA A 60 40.92 49.82 10.66
CA ALA A 60 42.23 49.31 11.10
C ALA A 60 42.17 48.63 12.48
N ALA A 61 41.37 49.16 13.41
CA ALA A 61 41.17 48.56 14.73
C ALA A 61 40.31 47.29 14.68
N CYS A 62 39.35 47.23 13.75
CA CYS A 62 38.45 46.12 13.55
C CYS A 62 38.98 45.05 12.58
N ASP A 63 40.12 45.28 11.92
CA ASP A 63 40.58 44.44 10.80
C ASP A 63 40.63 42.93 11.08
N ARG A 64 41.01 42.56 12.30
CA ARG A 64 41.06 41.16 12.77
C ARG A 64 40.05 40.85 13.86
N THR A 65 39.32 41.86 14.38
CA THR A 65 38.30 41.75 15.45
C THR A 65 37.10 42.58 15.05
N PRO A 66 36.19 42.02 14.22
CA PRO A 66 35.03 42.75 13.72
C PRO A 66 34.13 43.21 14.87
N ALA A 67 33.64 44.43 14.78
CA ALA A 67 32.63 44.96 15.72
C ALA A 67 31.30 44.28 15.46
N LEU A 68 30.62 43.87 16.54
CA LEU A 68 29.32 43.18 16.53
C LEU A 68 28.27 44.01 17.24
N ARG A 69 26.99 43.75 16.86
CA ARG A 69 25.82 44.27 17.51
C ARG A 69 24.82 43.16 17.81
N PHE A 70 24.10 43.20 18.92
CA PHE A 70 23.21 42.16 19.36
C PHE A 70 21.79 42.65 19.65
N ASP A 71 21.51 43.90 19.39
CA ASP A 71 20.23 44.55 19.66
C ASP A 71 19.04 43.80 19.03
N ARG A 72 19.22 43.18 17.83
CA ARG A 72 18.21 42.42 17.15
C ARG A 72 18.02 41.02 17.74
N ALA A 73 19.06 40.40 18.26
CA ALA A 73 19.03 39.04 18.82
C ALA A 73 18.53 39.06 20.31
N VAL A 74 18.74 40.14 21.04
CA VAL A 74 18.41 40.26 22.48
C VAL A 74 16.94 39.97 22.80
N PRO A 75 15.92 40.48 22.06
CA PRO A 75 14.53 40.15 22.34
C PRO A 75 14.20 38.66 22.35
N TYR A 76 14.79 37.90 21.44
CA TYR A 76 14.62 36.45 21.36
C TYR A 76 15.26 35.74 22.56
N LEU A 77 16.49 36.15 22.91
CA LEU A 77 17.24 35.57 24.03
C LEU A 77 16.56 35.84 25.38
N GLU A 78 16.02 37.05 25.57
CA GLU A 78 15.26 37.41 26.76
C GLU A 78 13.96 36.63 26.85
N PHE A 79 13.17 36.61 25.76
CA PHE A 79 11.90 35.88 25.73
C PHE A 79 12.12 34.37 25.98
N ALA A 80 13.12 33.79 25.37
CA ALA A 80 13.45 32.38 25.56
C ALA A 80 13.82 32.06 27.01
N LYS A 81 14.66 32.94 27.62
CA LYS A 81 15.07 32.81 29.02
C LYS A 81 13.88 32.92 29.98
N GLU A 82 13.01 33.93 29.76
CA GLU A 82 11.84 34.16 30.61
C GLU A 82 10.82 33.03 30.56
N ASN A 83 10.65 32.40 29.40
CA ASN A 83 9.68 31.33 29.20
C ASN A 83 10.27 29.90 29.33
N GLY A 84 11.56 29.77 29.65
CA GLY A 84 12.24 28.49 29.79
C GLY A 84 12.30 27.70 28.46
N ILE A 85 12.42 28.43 27.33
CA ILE A 85 12.49 27.89 25.99
C ILE A 85 13.96 27.85 25.55
N GLY A 86 14.41 26.74 24.97
CA GLY A 86 15.77 26.66 24.39
C GLY A 86 15.86 27.38 23.06
N MET A 87 17.07 27.69 22.62
CA MET A 87 17.30 28.29 21.30
C MET A 87 18.34 27.52 20.50
N ARG A 88 18.16 27.49 19.18
CA ARG A 88 19.20 27.16 18.21
C ARG A 88 19.80 28.45 17.69
N GLY A 89 21.14 28.58 17.79
CA GLY A 89 21.85 29.66 17.17
C GLY A 89 22.01 29.39 15.65
N HIS A 90 21.35 30.17 14.84
CA HIS A 90 21.32 30.02 13.40
C HIS A 90 21.71 31.34 12.73
N THR A 91 22.79 31.46 12.09
CA THR A 91 23.92 30.54 11.85
C THR A 91 25.23 31.32 11.94
N LEU A 92 26.35 30.69 12.35
CA LEU A 92 27.62 31.40 12.46
C LEU A 92 28.26 31.68 11.09
N VAL A 93 28.25 30.74 10.19
CA VAL A 93 28.87 30.83 8.87
C VAL A 93 27.92 30.40 7.76
N TRP A 94 27.64 31.30 6.84
CA TRP A 94 26.83 31.03 5.66
C TRP A 94 27.33 31.80 4.44
N HIS A 95 27.23 31.22 3.25
CA HIS A 95 27.61 31.87 1.99
C HIS A 95 26.65 33.00 1.59
N ASN A 96 25.40 32.92 2.03
CA ASN A 96 24.36 33.95 1.90
C ASN A 96 24.28 34.76 3.22
N GLN A 97 23.68 35.93 3.21
CA GLN A 97 23.51 36.82 4.37
C GLN A 97 24.82 37.01 5.21
N THR A 98 25.98 36.89 4.57
CA THR A 98 27.26 37.40 5.07
C THR A 98 27.69 38.48 4.09
N PRO A 99 27.71 39.75 4.51
CA PRO A 99 27.90 40.86 3.58
C PRO A 99 29.31 40.86 2.96
N ARG A 100 29.40 41.16 1.67
CA ARG A 100 30.68 41.16 0.92
C ARG A 100 31.77 42.05 1.60
N TRP A 101 31.37 43.17 2.17
CA TRP A 101 32.32 44.07 2.85
C TRP A 101 33.11 43.38 3.99
N PHE A 102 32.52 42.39 4.63
CA PHE A 102 33.21 41.59 5.68
C PHE A 102 34.41 40.83 5.16
N PHE A 103 34.39 40.45 3.90
CA PHE A 103 35.49 39.76 3.22
C PHE A 103 36.49 40.73 2.57
N ALA A 104 36.14 42.02 2.45
CA ALA A 104 36.98 42.99 1.81
C ALA A 104 38.07 43.52 2.74
N LYS A 105 39.19 43.90 2.17
CA LYS A 105 40.27 44.60 2.86
C LYS A 105 39.72 45.89 3.45
N GLU A 106 40.07 46.19 4.73
CA GLU A 106 39.63 47.40 5.42
C GLU A 106 38.08 47.57 5.39
N TYR A 107 37.35 46.49 5.28
CA TYR A 107 35.85 46.46 5.18
C TYR A 107 35.26 47.37 4.10
N ARG A 108 35.96 47.54 2.98
CA ARG A 108 35.50 48.36 1.87
C ARG A 108 34.23 47.82 1.23
N SER A 109 33.33 48.72 0.85
CA SER A 109 31.97 48.38 0.35
C SER A 109 31.82 48.34 -1.17
N GLU A 110 32.86 48.82 -1.90
CA GLU A 110 32.82 48.83 -3.36
C GLU A 110 32.76 47.39 -3.89
N PRO A 111 31.96 47.10 -4.94
CA PRO A 111 31.81 45.75 -5.49
C PRO A 111 33.13 45.09 -5.94
N ASP A 112 34.11 45.89 -6.33
CA ASP A 112 35.45 45.48 -6.81
C ASP A 112 36.52 45.62 -5.72
N ALA A 113 36.15 45.90 -4.48
CA ALA A 113 37.12 46.02 -3.38
C ALA A 113 37.96 44.73 -3.25
N PRO A 114 39.28 44.84 -3.13
CA PRO A 114 40.16 43.70 -2.95
C PRO A 114 39.77 42.91 -1.68
N LEU A 115 39.78 41.59 -1.77
CA LEU A 115 39.51 40.72 -0.63
C LEU A 115 40.68 40.71 0.37
N ALA A 116 40.38 40.49 1.63
CA ALA A 116 41.34 40.25 2.69
C ALA A 116 42.07 38.92 2.46
N ASP A 117 43.29 38.82 2.91
CA ASP A 117 44.06 37.59 2.84
C ASP A 117 43.55 36.55 3.86
N ARG A 118 43.94 35.29 3.65
CA ARG A 118 43.53 34.14 4.47
C ARG A 118 43.82 34.34 5.97
N GLU A 119 44.97 34.89 6.33
CA GLU A 119 45.39 35.11 7.72
C GLU A 119 44.44 36.09 8.41
N THR A 120 44.13 37.19 7.73
CA THR A 120 43.18 38.21 8.20
C THR A 120 41.76 37.62 8.34
N MET A 121 41.31 36.85 7.33
CA MET A 121 40.00 36.26 7.35
C MET A 121 39.85 35.18 8.43
N LEU A 122 40.85 34.35 8.68
CA LEU A 122 40.87 33.42 9.81
C LEU A 122 40.77 34.14 11.15
N ALA A 123 41.49 35.25 11.32
CA ALA A 123 41.40 36.05 12.55
C ALA A 123 40.04 36.70 12.72
N ARG A 124 39.43 37.23 11.63
CA ARG A 124 38.05 37.76 11.65
C ARG A 124 37.04 36.69 12.02
N LEU A 125 37.12 35.51 11.40
CA LEU A 125 36.22 34.39 11.64
C LEU A 125 36.33 33.89 13.09
N GLU A 126 37.59 33.76 13.63
CA GLU A 126 37.76 33.32 15.01
C GLU A 126 37.20 34.34 16.01
N SER A 127 37.52 35.62 15.80
CA SER A 127 36.99 36.66 16.67
C SER A 127 35.51 36.78 16.63
N TYR A 128 34.90 36.73 15.42
CA TYR A 128 33.46 36.73 15.23
C TYR A 128 32.78 35.57 15.99
N ILE A 129 33.23 34.33 15.76
CA ILE A 129 32.66 33.14 16.43
C ILE A 129 32.82 33.24 17.94
N ARG A 130 34.01 33.58 18.41
CA ARG A 130 34.29 33.78 19.85
C ARG A 130 33.33 34.78 20.48
N ASP A 131 33.19 35.96 19.89
CA ASP A 131 32.48 37.06 20.52
C ASP A 131 30.97 36.87 20.45
N VAL A 132 30.45 36.24 19.39
CA VAL A 132 29.02 35.82 19.31
C VAL A 132 28.72 34.78 20.38
N MET A 133 29.52 33.71 20.48
CA MET A 133 29.29 32.65 21.44
C MET A 133 29.47 33.14 22.88
N ASN A 134 30.50 33.93 23.16
CA ASN A 134 30.70 34.48 24.50
C ASN A 134 29.61 35.43 24.93
N PHE A 135 29.13 36.32 24.05
CA PHE A 135 28.00 37.19 24.38
C PHE A 135 26.76 36.40 24.85
N VAL A 136 26.42 35.35 24.10
CA VAL A 136 25.26 34.52 24.42
C VAL A 136 25.48 33.73 25.72
N GLN A 137 26.63 33.07 25.88
CA GLN A 137 26.93 32.23 27.03
C GLN A 137 27.06 33.01 28.35
N GLU A 138 27.60 34.21 28.31
CA GLU A 138 27.80 35.05 29.50
C GLU A 138 26.52 35.73 29.96
N ARG A 139 25.68 36.20 29.02
CA ARG A 139 24.43 36.92 29.35
C ARG A 139 23.22 36.06 29.46
N TYR A 140 23.19 34.96 28.68
CA TYR A 140 22.06 34.05 28.59
C TYR A 140 22.51 32.58 28.75
N PRO A 141 23.14 32.23 29.87
CA PRO A 141 23.68 30.86 30.05
C PRO A 141 22.60 29.82 29.97
N GLY A 142 22.86 28.79 29.13
CA GLY A 142 21.97 27.66 28.94
C GLY A 142 20.77 27.91 28.02
N VAL A 143 20.55 29.12 27.50
CA VAL A 143 19.46 29.41 26.55
C VAL A 143 19.76 28.78 25.16
N VAL A 144 20.98 29.01 24.63
CA VAL A 144 21.36 28.42 23.35
C VAL A 144 21.99 27.05 23.62
N TYR A 145 21.32 25.98 23.16
CA TYR A 145 21.73 24.58 23.35
C TYR A 145 22.44 23.99 22.14
N ALA A 146 22.29 24.59 20.96
CA ALA A 146 22.88 24.12 19.71
C ALA A 146 23.24 25.28 18.78
N TRP A 147 24.30 25.15 18.00
CA TRP A 147 24.70 26.09 16.96
C TRP A 147 24.75 25.41 15.59
N ASP A 148 24.15 26.01 14.58
CA ASP A 148 24.48 25.77 13.20
C ASP A 148 25.79 26.51 12.87
N VAL A 149 26.89 25.78 12.95
CA VAL A 149 28.21 26.40 12.79
C VAL A 149 28.44 26.83 11.34
N VAL A 150 28.10 25.95 10.40
CA VAL A 150 28.12 26.23 8.96
C VAL A 150 26.81 25.78 8.32
N ASN A 151 26.27 26.67 7.50
CA ASN A 151 25.06 26.44 6.74
C ASN A 151 25.36 26.35 5.24
N GLU A 152 24.82 25.30 4.56
CA GLU A 152 24.76 25.13 3.10
C GLU A 152 26.13 25.22 2.37
N ALA A 153 27.11 24.51 2.86
CA ALA A 153 28.41 24.48 2.21
C ALA A 153 28.47 23.57 0.97
N ILE A 154 27.52 22.68 0.78
CA ILE A 154 27.45 21.76 -0.37
C ILE A 154 26.40 22.23 -1.39
N ASP A 155 26.80 22.27 -2.67
CA ASP A 155 25.91 22.49 -3.81
C ASP A 155 25.96 21.29 -4.74
N GLY A 156 24.80 20.63 -4.92
CA GLY A 156 24.77 19.33 -5.59
C GLY A 156 25.66 18.30 -4.90
N SER A 157 26.76 17.93 -5.53
CA SER A 157 27.73 16.95 -5.02
C SER A 157 29.13 17.57 -4.68
N THR A 158 29.24 18.87 -4.67
CA THR A 158 30.54 19.53 -4.49
C THR A 158 30.48 20.63 -3.45
N LEU A 159 31.66 20.99 -2.90
CA LEU A 159 31.79 22.17 -2.04
C LEU A 159 31.41 23.43 -2.82
N ARG A 160 30.52 24.24 -2.26
CA ARG A 160 29.97 25.44 -2.88
C ARG A 160 31.06 26.53 -3.04
N PRO A 161 31.31 27.02 -4.24
CA PRO A 161 32.13 28.23 -4.44
C PRO A 161 31.50 29.44 -3.73
N SER A 162 32.26 30.12 -2.91
CA SER A 162 31.78 31.26 -2.13
C SER A 162 32.92 32.16 -1.72
N LEU A 163 32.63 33.33 -1.17
CA LEU A 163 33.65 34.21 -0.59
C LEU A 163 34.43 33.53 0.53
N TRP A 164 33.87 32.56 1.22
CA TRP A 164 34.57 31.73 2.20
C TRP A 164 35.62 30.83 1.56
N THR A 165 35.28 30.13 0.48
CA THR A 165 36.28 29.32 -0.24
C THR A 165 37.35 30.15 -0.91
N GLU A 166 37.00 31.35 -1.39
CA GLU A 166 37.93 32.27 -2.06
C GLU A 166 38.95 32.91 -1.07
N THR A 167 38.51 33.26 0.13
CA THR A 167 39.32 33.97 1.10
C THR A 167 39.94 33.08 2.16
N VAL A 168 39.23 32.13 2.69
CA VAL A 168 39.71 31.17 3.70
C VAL A 168 40.27 29.91 3.06
N GLY A 169 39.63 29.42 1.99
CA GLY A 169 39.98 28.18 1.32
C GLY A 169 38.96 27.08 1.52
N GLU A 170 39.17 25.93 0.88
CA GLU A 170 38.27 24.79 0.92
C GLU A 170 38.07 24.19 2.34
N ASP A 171 38.99 24.45 3.24
CA ASP A 171 38.96 24.01 4.62
C ASP A 171 38.18 24.96 5.58
N PHE A 172 37.47 25.96 5.07
CA PHE A 172 36.80 26.96 5.90
C PHE A 172 35.77 26.32 6.88
N VAL A 173 35.08 25.25 6.47
CA VAL A 173 34.16 24.51 7.33
C VAL A 173 34.91 23.93 8.53
N LEU A 174 36.04 23.24 8.29
CA LEU A 174 36.87 22.67 9.35
C LEU A 174 37.40 23.72 10.30
N GLN A 175 37.85 24.89 9.76
CA GLN A 175 38.35 26.00 10.59
C GLN A 175 37.20 26.58 11.46
N ALA A 176 36.02 26.80 10.89
CA ALA A 176 34.87 27.30 11.64
C ALA A 176 34.47 26.36 12.82
N PHE A 177 34.46 25.06 12.56
CA PHE A 177 34.14 24.07 13.60
C PHE A 177 35.23 23.98 14.68
N ARG A 178 36.50 24.07 14.34
CA ARG A 178 37.62 24.16 15.31
C ARG A 178 37.47 25.37 16.24
N MET A 179 37.11 26.53 15.67
CA MET A 179 36.87 27.76 16.43
C MET A 179 35.63 27.63 17.32
N ALA A 180 34.53 27.16 16.78
CA ALA A 180 33.31 26.95 17.55
C ALA A 180 33.51 25.94 18.70
N ALA A 181 34.21 24.84 18.46
CA ALA A 181 34.53 23.86 19.50
C ALA A 181 35.42 24.41 20.61
N LYS A 182 36.32 25.37 20.26
CA LYS A 182 37.18 26.06 21.25
C LYS A 182 36.38 26.96 22.21
N TYR A 183 35.34 27.59 21.71
CA TYR A 183 34.60 28.62 22.45
C TYR A 183 33.21 28.21 22.95
N LYS A 184 32.70 27.04 22.59
CA LYS A 184 31.37 26.57 23.07
C LYS A 184 31.35 26.28 24.56
N ALA A 185 30.24 26.62 25.21
CA ALA A 185 30.00 26.20 26.59
C ALA A 185 29.77 24.67 26.68
N PRO A 186 30.05 24.05 27.84
CA PRO A 186 29.72 22.64 28.07
C PRO A 186 28.22 22.35 27.83
N GLY A 187 27.92 21.27 27.13
CA GLY A 187 26.54 20.85 26.82
C GLY A 187 25.95 21.49 25.56
N VAL A 188 26.63 22.45 24.93
CA VAL A 188 26.20 23.03 23.65
C VAL A 188 26.65 22.14 22.48
N SER A 189 25.72 21.77 21.59
CA SER A 189 25.99 20.93 20.43
C SER A 189 26.30 21.74 19.17
N LEU A 190 27.22 21.26 18.35
CA LEU A 190 27.61 21.88 17.08
C LEU A 190 27.09 21.09 15.90
N PHE A 191 26.35 21.76 15.02
CA PHE A 191 25.69 21.17 13.86
C PHE A 191 26.24 21.71 12.55
N TYR A 192 26.27 20.83 11.55
CA TYR A 192 26.29 21.24 10.15
C TYR A 192 24.85 21.22 9.64
N ASN A 193 24.39 22.26 8.95
CA ASN A 193 23.02 22.41 8.49
C ASN A 193 22.96 22.59 6.97
N ASP A 194 22.05 21.89 6.29
CA ASP A 194 21.91 21.97 4.81
C ASP A 194 20.50 21.57 4.33
N TYR A 195 20.15 21.99 3.11
CA TYR A 195 18.91 21.64 2.43
C TYR A 195 19.12 20.44 1.50
N ASP A 196 18.01 19.83 1.03
CA ASP A 196 18.01 18.67 0.12
C ASP A 196 18.92 17.51 0.58
N THR A 197 19.09 17.38 1.87
CA THR A 197 19.98 16.41 2.53
C THR A 197 19.55 14.96 2.33
N PHE A 198 18.34 14.74 1.82
CA PHE A 198 17.79 13.44 1.45
C PHE A 198 18.20 12.97 0.05
N LEU A 199 18.62 13.89 -0.84
CA LEU A 199 19.07 13.53 -2.18
C LEU A 199 20.37 12.71 -2.10
N PRO A 200 20.44 11.52 -2.76
CA PRO A 200 21.55 10.59 -2.57
C PRO A 200 22.93 11.21 -2.83
N GLU A 201 23.09 11.94 -3.93
CA GLU A 201 24.37 12.54 -4.29
C GLU A 201 24.81 13.62 -3.28
N LYS A 202 23.90 14.51 -2.89
CA LYS A 202 24.18 15.55 -1.91
C LYS A 202 24.44 14.99 -0.52
N ARG A 203 23.65 14.01 -0.11
CA ARG A 203 23.83 13.30 1.17
C ARG A 203 25.22 12.68 1.29
N GLU A 204 25.69 11.95 0.28
CA GLU A 204 27.00 11.35 0.33
C GLU A 204 28.13 12.41 0.24
N ALA A 205 27.93 13.49 -0.53
CA ALA A 205 28.87 14.61 -0.54
C ALA A 205 28.99 15.26 0.85
N ILE A 206 27.88 15.48 1.55
CA ILE A 206 27.88 15.97 2.93
C ILE A 206 28.63 15.00 3.84
N CYS A 207 28.36 13.70 3.75
CA CYS A 207 29.02 12.69 4.57
C CYS A 207 30.52 12.66 4.36
N GLU A 208 30.99 12.63 3.12
CA GLU A 208 32.41 12.45 2.79
C GLU A 208 33.22 13.76 2.90
N THR A 209 32.67 14.88 2.41
CA THR A 209 33.38 16.15 2.33
C THR A 209 33.32 16.97 3.63
N ILE A 210 32.21 16.91 4.34
CA ILE A 210 31.97 17.73 5.53
C ILE A 210 32.08 16.89 6.82
N LEU A 211 31.22 15.90 6.98
CA LEU A 211 31.06 15.21 8.26
C LEU A 211 32.25 14.31 8.61
N LYS A 212 32.82 13.62 7.65
CA LYS A 212 33.92 12.69 7.89
C LYS A 212 35.21 13.40 8.42
N PRO A 213 35.68 14.53 7.84
CA PRO A 213 36.76 15.28 8.42
C PRO A 213 36.45 15.83 9.82
N LEU A 214 35.24 16.32 10.05
CA LEU A 214 34.81 16.86 11.35
C LEU A 214 34.74 15.79 12.43
N LEU A 215 34.20 14.59 12.08
CA LEU A 215 34.18 13.45 12.99
C LEU A 215 35.55 12.93 13.35
N ALA A 216 36.50 12.94 12.41
CA ALA A 216 37.89 12.53 12.67
C ALA A 216 38.55 13.39 13.76
N GLU A 217 38.16 14.64 13.86
CA GLU A 217 38.65 15.59 14.91
C GLU A 217 37.67 15.74 16.08
N LYS A 218 36.54 15.05 16.07
CA LYS A 218 35.45 15.13 17.09
C LYS A 218 34.92 16.55 17.27
N LEU A 219 34.71 17.26 16.17
CA LEU A 219 34.28 18.65 16.16
C LEU A 219 32.78 18.85 15.93
N VAL A 220 32.08 17.86 15.41
CA VAL A 220 30.64 17.92 15.10
C VAL A 220 29.84 16.99 16.00
N ASP A 221 28.74 17.49 16.54
CA ASP A 221 27.85 16.75 17.40
C ASP A 221 26.59 16.29 16.64
N GLY A 222 26.20 16.99 15.55
CA GLY A 222 24.96 16.67 14.85
C GLY A 222 24.87 17.16 13.41
N MET A 223 23.89 16.61 12.71
CA MET A 223 23.46 16.99 11.36
C MET A 223 22.10 17.67 11.42
N GLY A 224 22.00 18.89 10.88
CA GLY A 224 20.75 19.60 10.66
C GLY A 224 20.23 19.37 9.26
N MET A 225 19.05 18.77 9.15
CA MET A 225 18.31 18.59 7.89
C MET A 225 17.28 19.72 7.81
N GLN A 226 17.47 20.70 6.92
CA GLN A 226 16.53 21.82 6.79
C GLN A 226 15.09 21.33 6.53
N SER A 227 14.93 20.42 5.57
CA SER A 227 13.65 19.78 5.28
C SER A 227 12.57 20.71 4.75
N HIS A 228 12.95 21.56 3.79
CA HIS A 228 12.00 22.26 2.92
C HIS A 228 11.45 21.28 1.90
N LEU A 229 10.34 20.63 2.23
CA LEU A 229 9.80 19.49 1.50
C LEU A 229 8.66 19.87 0.55
N GLN A 230 8.28 18.96 -0.32
CA GLN A 230 7.09 19.03 -1.12
C GLN A 230 6.05 18.02 -0.64
N LEU A 231 4.79 18.22 -1.02
CA LEU A 231 3.70 17.34 -0.63
C LEU A 231 3.95 15.87 -1.02
N ALA A 232 4.53 15.65 -2.21
CA ALA A 232 4.79 14.33 -2.75
C ALA A 232 6.28 13.91 -2.76
N ALA A 233 7.20 14.78 -2.33
CA ALA A 233 8.64 14.51 -2.38
C ALA A 233 9.39 15.12 -1.18
N PRO A 234 10.45 14.45 -0.70
CA PRO A 234 10.83 13.07 -1.02
C PRO A 234 9.81 12.06 -0.53
N SER A 235 9.88 10.80 -1.01
CA SER A 235 9.13 9.70 -0.39
C SER A 235 9.58 9.49 1.06
N ALA A 236 8.72 8.89 1.86
CA ALA A 236 9.07 8.57 3.26
C ALA A 236 10.32 7.68 3.33
N ASN A 237 10.50 6.77 2.38
CA ASN A 237 11.65 5.87 2.34
C ASN A 237 12.97 6.59 2.03
N GLU A 238 12.97 7.51 1.05
CA GLU A 238 14.13 8.35 0.75
C GLU A 238 14.53 9.20 1.96
N TYR A 239 13.53 9.78 2.63
CA TYR A 239 13.75 10.59 3.81
C TYR A 239 14.30 9.76 4.98
N ARG A 240 13.71 8.57 5.22
CA ARG A 240 14.17 7.59 6.22
C ARG A 240 15.61 7.16 5.98
N THR A 241 15.95 6.88 4.72
CA THR A 241 17.32 6.50 4.33
C THR A 241 18.33 7.58 4.69
N ALA A 242 17.99 8.85 4.48
CA ALA A 242 18.85 9.96 4.86
C ALA A 242 19.01 10.09 6.38
N VAL A 243 17.90 10.04 7.11
CA VAL A 243 17.90 10.09 8.58
C VAL A 243 18.77 8.97 9.17
N ARG A 244 18.62 7.73 8.68
CA ARG A 244 19.43 6.58 9.11
C ARG A 244 20.91 6.74 8.74
N ARG A 245 21.20 7.25 7.55
CA ARG A 245 22.57 7.47 7.08
C ARG A 245 23.34 8.40 8.00
N TYR A 246 22.72 9.50 8.45
CA TYR A 246 23.33 10.42 9.41
C TYR A 246 23.38 9.82 10.84
N GLY A 247 22.33 9.10 11.25
CA GLY A 247 22.30 8.37 12.52
C GLY A 247 23.41 7.32 12.63
N ALA A 248 23.71 6.61 11.56
CA ALA A 248 24.77 5.59 11.50
C ALA A 248 26.18 6.17 11.69
N LEU A 249 26.36 7.48 11.50
CA LEU A 249 27.60 8.19 11.83
C LEU A 249 27.73 8.52 13.33
N GLY A 250 26.74 8.17 14.15
CA GLY A 250 26.70 8.46 15.57
C GLY A 250 26.31 9.91 15.90
N LEU A 251 25.78 10.64 14.93
CA LEU A 251 25.39 12.03 15.07
C LEU A 251 23.99 12.19 15.67
N GLN A 252 23.77 13.30 16.36
CA GLN A 252 22.43 13.82 16.58
C GLN A 252 21.85 14.25 15.22
N VAL A 253 20.56 13.95 14.99
CA VAL A 253 19.84 14.41 13.80
C VAL A 253 18.75 15.37 14.23
N GLN A 254 18.74 16.59 13.70
CA GLN A 254 17.67 17.55 13.91
C GLN A 254 17.05 17.95 12.57
N ILE A 255 15.73 18.04 12.56
CA ILE A 255 14.96 18.63 11.47
C ILE A 255 14.85 20.10 11.80
N THR A 256 15.49 20.95 11.00
CA THR A 256 15.83 22.30 11.44
C THR A 256 14.94 23.40 10.87
N GLU A 257 14.30 23.16 9.72
CA GLU A 257 13.58 24.17 8.95
C GLU A 257 12.34 23.59 8.25
N LEU A 258 11.59 22.73 8.94
CA LEU A 258 10.52 21.96 8.33
C LEU A 258 9.36 22.84 7.84
N ASP A 259 9.12 22.78 6.56
CA ASP A 259 7.90 23.22 5.90
C ASP A 259 7.58 22.29 4.72
N VAL A 260 6.30 22.25 4.30
CA VAL A 260 5.84 21.38 3.20
C VAL A 260 5.10 22.21 2.17
N PHE A 261 5.75 22.44 1.04
CA PHE A 261 5.17 23.21 -0.06
C PHE A 261 4.12 22.42 -0.84
N SER A 262 2.96 23.06 -1.08
CA SER A 262 1.96 22.64 -2.04
C SER A 262 1.47 23.84 -2.84
N PRO A 263 1.47 23.79 -4.18
CA PRO A 263 0.89 24.83 -5.01
C PRO A 263 -0.66 24.84 -4.98
N ASP A 264 -1.25 23.72 -4.57
CA ASP A 264 -2.70 23.54 -4.39
C ASP A 264 -3.05 23.84 -2.94
N THR A 265 -4.01 24.74 -2.72
CA THR A 265 -4.52 25.14 -1.40
C THR A 265 -5.96 24.69 -1.15
N SER A 266 -6.49 23.78 -1.99
CA SER A 266 -7.80 23.16 -1.81
C SER A 266 -7.90 22.36 -0.51
N ASP A 267 -9.11 22.10 -0.03
CA ASP A 267 -9.34 21.30 1.17
C ASP A 267 -8.74 19.88 1.02
N ALA A 268 -8.83 19.29 -0.17
CA ALA A 268 -8.22 18.01 -0.46
C ALA A 268 -6.68 18.04 -0.36
N ALA A 269 -6.04 19.14 -0.81
CA ALA A 269 -4.60 19.32 -0.65
C ALA A 269 -4.22 19.55 0.82
N MET A 270 -5.06 20.25 1.59
CA MET A 270 -4.83 20.45 3.02
C MET A 270 -5.00 19.15 3.81
N GLN A 271 -5.87 18.26 3.38
CA GLN A 271 -5.97 16.91 3.97
C GLN A 271 -4.70 16.09 3.68
N ARG A 272 -4.22 16.09 2.43
CA ARG A 272 -2.94 15.43 2.09
C ARG A 272 -1.74 16.04 2.83
N LEU A 273 -1.77 17.35 3.08
CA LEU A 273 -0.75 18.00 3.90
C LEU A 273 -0.76 17.47 5.35
N ALA A 274 -1.95 17.28 5.93
CA ALA A 274 -2.09 16.71 7.25
C ALA A 274 -1.56 15.27 7.33
N GLU A 275 -1.88 14.46 6.34
CA GLU A 275 -1.35 13.10 6.19
C GLU A 275 0.18 13.10 6.04
N ARG A 276 0.73 14.00 5.22
CA ARG A 276 2.17 14.13 5.02
C ARG A 276 2.92 14.46 6.32
N TYR A 277 2.41 15.42 7.11
CA TYR A 277 2.99 15.75 8.42
C TYR A 277 2.88 14.59 9.41
N ARG A 278 1.72 13.92 9.47
CA ARG A 278 1.55 12.72 10.29
C ARG A 278 2.62 11.68 9.99
N ASP A 279 2.80 11.36 8.72
CA ASP A 279 3.69 10.30 8.27
C ASP A 279 5.17 10.64 8.50
N LEU A 280 5.56 11.90 8.31
CA LEU A 280 6.90 12.38 8.67
C LEU A 280 7.17 12.24 10.18
N PHE A 281 6.24 12.65 11.02
CA PHE A 281 6.41 12.56 12.47
C PHE A 281 6.38 11.11 12.98
N LEU A 282 5.56 10.24 12.38
CA LEU A 282 5.59 8.81 12.64
C LEU A 282 6.97 8.23 12.33
N LEU A 283 7.51 8.52 11.15
CA LEU A 283 8.85 8.11 10.75
C LEU A 283 9.90 8.54 11.77
N LEU A 284 9.93 9.82 12.14
CA LEU A 284 10.91 10.35 13.09
C LEU A 284 10.82 9.68 14.47
N LEU A 285 9.61 9.44 14.97
CA LEU A 285 9.40 8.73 16.24
C LEU A 285 9.87 7.27 16.16
N GLU A 286 9.62 6.58 15.06
CA GLU A 286 10.06 5.21 14.83
C GLU A 286 11.59 5.12 14.82
N GLU A 287 12.26 5.97 14.06
CA GLU A 287 13.71 5.98 13.97
C GLU A 287 14.36 6.27 15.34
N LYS A 288 13.75 7.15 16.14
CA LYS A 288 14.20 7.40 17.51
C LYS A 288 13.95 6.22 18.44
N LYS A 289 12.74 5.64 18.42
CA LYS A 289 12.37 4.50 19.28
C LYS A 289 13.22 3.25 19.00
N THR A 290 13.52 2.99 17.74
CA THR A 290 14.36 1.85 17.34
C THR A 290 15.84 2.10 17.57
N GLY A 291 16.25 3.32 17.87
CA GLY A 291 17.65 3.70 18.02
C GLY A 291 18.42 3.80 16.70
N ALA A 292 17.72 3.70 15.55
CA ALA A 292 18.34 3.81 14.22
C ALA A 292 18.87 5.21 13.92
N ALA A 293 18.26 6.24 14.53
CA ALA A 293 18.76 7.61 14.50
C ALA A 293 18.46 8.32 15.82
N ASN A 294 19.42 9.11 16.29
CA ASN A 294 19.25 9.94 17.49
C ASN A 294 18.60 11.29 17.13
N ILE A 295 17.27 11.26 16.92
CA ILE A 295 16.49 12.48 16.67
C ILE A 295 16.45 13.33 17.94
N THR A 296 16.94 14.57 17.86
CA THR A 296 17.06 15.47 19.03
C THR A 296 16.29 16.78 18.87
N GLY A 297 15.51 16.98 17.82
CA GLY A 297 14.66 18.13 17.64
C GLY A 297 14.00 18.22 16.27
N VAL A 298 12.83 18.89 16.25
CA VAL A 298 12.13 19.26 14.99
C VAL A 298 11.70 20.71 15.11
N THR A 299 12.11 21.54 14.16
CA THR A 299 11.81 22.98 14.09
C THR A 299 11.04 23.30 12.82
N PHE A 300 9.86 23.88 12.94
CA PHE A 300 9.08 24.39 11.82
C PHE A 300 9.65 25.73 11.34
N TRP A 301 9.72 25.95 10.02
CA TRP A 301 10.27 27.20 9.50
C TRP A 301 9.19 28.28 9.33
N GLY A 302 8.67 28.75 10.45
CA GLY A 302 7.64 29.77 10.56
C GLY A 302 6.56 29.43 11.58
N LEU A 303 5.73 30.39 11.92
CA LEU A 303 4.67 30.28 12.93
C LEU A 303 3.30 30.01 12.31
N GLN A 304 2.97 30.67 11.19
CA GLN A 304 1.68 30.57 10.50
C GLN A 304 1.86 30.77 8.98
N ASP A 305 0.88 30.33 8.20
CA ASP A 305 0.98 30.28 6.73
C ASP A 305 1.29 31.63 6.07
N GLU A 306 0.69 32.75 6.57
CA GLU A 306 0.89 34.08 5.98
C GLU A 306 2.33 34.62 6.16
N GLU A 307 3.04 34.13 7.14
CA GLU A 307 4.41 34.54 7.45
C GLU A 307 5.45 33.63 6.76
N SER A 308 5.01 32.61 6.03
CA SER A 308 5.92 31.69 5.37
C SER A 308 6.72 32.37 4.26
N TRP A 309 8.06 32.22 4.32
CA TRP A 309 9.00 32.69 3.30
C TRP A 309 8.73 32.09 1.91
N LEU A 310 8.14 30.87 1.87
CA LEU A 310 7.84 30.14 0.62
C LEU A 310 6.93 30.92 -0.34
N THR A 311 5.94 31.65 0.18
CA THR A 311 5.05 32.46 -0.64
C THR A 311 5.84 33.50 -1.46
N GLY A 312 6.77 34.19 -0.83
CA GLY A 312 7.65 35.14 -1.51
C GLY A 312 8.68 34.48 -2.44
N PHE A 313 9.30 33.42 -1.97
CA PHE A 313 10.35 32.69 -2.71
C PHE A 313 9.79 32.01 -3.97
N ARG A 314 8.66 31.28 -3.83
CA ARG A 314 8.00 30.58 -4.95
C ARG A 314 7.15 31.51 -5.82
N ARG A 315 6.85 32.72 -5.35
CA ARG A 315 5.91 33.67 -5.98
C ARG A 315 4.53 33.05 -6.23
N GLN A 316 4.11 32.20 -5.33
CA GLN A 316 2.86 31.45 -5.40
C GLN A 316 2.31 31.28 -3.99
N ALA A 317 0.99 31.50 -3.83
CA ALA A 317 0.32 31.28 -2.56
C ALA A 317 0.45 29.82 -2.13
N CYS A 318 0.77 29.58 -0.88
CA CYS A 318 0.88 28.24 -0.29
C CYS A 318 0.47 28.27 1.19
N ARG A 319 0.17 27.11 1.74
CA ARG A 319 -0.21 26.91 3.14
C ARG A 319 0.64 25.80 3.77
N PRO A 320 1.95 26.04 3.99
CA PRO A 320 2.91 24.96 4.28
C PRO A 320 3.00 24.56 5.75
N LEU A 321 2.44 25.34 6.70
CA LEU A 321 2.66 25.19 8.14
C LEU A 321 1.46 24.55 8.87
N LEU A 322 1.57 24.38 10.18
CA LEU A 322 0.53 23.79 11.03
C LEU A 322 -0.59 24.75 11.41
N PHE A 323 -0.34 26.05 11.32
CA PHE A 323 -1.28 27.10 11.71
C PHE A 323 -1.59 28.02 10.54
N GLU A 324 -2.83 28.47 10.48
CA GLU A 324 -3.29 29.50 9.56
C GLU A 324 -3.44 30.84 10.31
N HIS A 325 -3.95 31.87 9.62
CA HIS A 325 -4.11 33.21 10.15
C HIS A 325 -4.65 33.29 11.59
N GLY A 326 -3.94 34.01 12.44
CA GLY A 326 -4.26 34.16 13.86
C GLY A 326 -3.95 32.92 14.69
N TYR A 327 -2.97 32.15 14.25
CA TYR A 327 -2.47 30.93 14.92
C TYR A 327 -3.55 29.85 15.12
N ARG A 328 -4.56 29.82 14.23
CA ARG A 328 -5.59 28.77 14.29
C ARG A 328 -5.01 27.46 13.81
N PRO A 329 -5.18 26.37 14.58
CA PRO A 329 -4.65 25.06 14.19
C PRO A 329 -5.38 24.48 12.99
N LYS A 330 -4.63 23.96 12.02
CA LYS A 330 -5.12 23.26 10.83
C LYS A 330 -5.25 21.75 11.11
N ALA A 331 -5.83 21.00 10.17
CA ALA A 331 -5.85 19.54 10.21
C ALA A 331 -4.43 18.93 10.38
N ALA A 332 -3.41 19.59 9.80
CA ALA A 332 -2.01 19.20 9.95
C ALA A 332 -1.53 19.27 11.42
N TYR A 333 -1.97 20.25 12.19
CA TYR A 333 -1.68 20.32 13.63
C TYR A 333 -2.27 19.14 14.39
N GLN A 334 -3.54 18.83 14.13
CA GLN A 334 -4.23 17.70 14.79
C GLN A 334 -3.58 16.36 14.42
N ALA A 335 -3.20 16.21 13.14
CA ALA A 335 -2.50 15.04 12.67
C ALA A 335 -1.17 14.83 13.41
N VAL A 336 -0.34 15.87 13.55
CA VAL A 336 0.91 15.81 14.32
C VAL A 336 0.65 15.49 15.81
N CYS A 337 -0.37 16.09 16.42
CA CYS A 337 -0.71 15.80 17.83
C CYS A 337 -1.11 14.33 18.07
N SER A 338 -1.69 13.67 17.09
CA SER A 338 -2.14 12.27 17.20
C SER A 338 -1.01 11.25 17.11
N VAL A 339 0.13 11.62 16.54
CA VAL A 339 1.22 10.69 16.21
C VAL A 339 1.75 9.86 17.39
N PRO A 340 1.99 10.38 18.59
CA PRO A 340 2.47 9.55 19.70
C PRO A 340 1.57 8.38 20.06
N GLY A 341 0.26 8.54 19.91
CA GLY A 341 -0.70 7.44 20.10
C GLY A 341 -0.68 6.42 18.94
N LEU A 342 -0.38 6.89 17.73
CA LEU A 342 -0.28 6.03 16.55
C LEU A 342 1.06 5.27 16.47
N ALA A 343 2.12 5.80 17.07
CA ALA A 343 3.46 5.20 17.04
C ALA A 343 3.59 3.90 17.87
N GLU A 344 2.52 3.43 18.47
CA GLU A 344 2.42 2.13 19.16
C GLU A 344 1.92 1.01 18.23
N GLY A 345 1.53 1.34 16.97
CA GLY A 345 1.01 0.38 15.99
C GLY A 345 2.09 -0.46 15.27
N ASP A 346 1.64 -1.54 14.63
CA ASP A 346 2.48 -2.53 13.94
C ASP A 346 3.19 -1.98 12.70
N LEU A 347 4.42 -2.46 12.45
CA LEU A 347 5.18 -2.21 11.22
C LEU A 347 4.53 -2.82 9.96
N GLU A 348 3.54 -3.70 10.16
CA GLU A 348 2.74 -4.35 9.11
C GLU A 348 1.95 -3.37 8.22
N ASP A 349 1.82 -2.13 8.64
CA ASP A 349 0.92 -1.16 8.04
C ASP A 349 1.59 -0.26 7.01
N ARG A 350 2.87 -0.49 6.72
CA ARG A 350 3.61 0.33 5.76
C ARG A 350 3.20 0.01 4.33
N LEU A 351 2.95 1.06 3.58
CA LEU A 351 2.77 1.00 2.14
C LEU A 351 4.10 1.28 1.42
N PRO A 352 4.22 1.01 0.12
CA PRO A 352 5.36 1.42 -0.67
C PRO A 352 5.66 2.91 -0.52
N GLY A 353 6.95 3.26 -0.42
CA GLY A 353 7.38 4.64 -0.14
C GLY A 353 7.42 4.98 1.35
N GLY A 354 7.01 4.07 2.24
CA GLY A 354 7.12 4.19 3.69
C GLY A 354 5.95 4.87 4.39
N ASP A 355 4.93 5.29 3.65
CA ASP A 355 3.67 5.77 4.23
C ASP A 355 2.97 4.61 4.96
N ARG A 356 2.15 4.92 5.96
CA ARG A 356 1.35 3.93 6.65
C ARG A 356 -0.06 3.85 6.09
N PHE A 357 -0.62 2.65 6.08
CA PHE A 357 -2.04 2.47 5.78
C PHE A 357 -2.88 3.17 6.86
N ALA A 358 -3.81 4.00 6.42
CA ALA A 358 -4.66 4.78 7.32
C ALA A 358 -5.87 3.96 7.78
N PHE A 359 -5.82 3.42 9.00
CA PHE A 359 -6.96 2.75 9.62
C PHE A 359 -7.99 3.80 10.07
N TRP A 360 -9.13 3.79 9.43
CA TRP A 360 -10.22 4.74 9.70
C TRP A 360 -11.24 4.22 10.72
N GLU A 361 -11.25 2.93 10.99
CA GLU A 361 -12.20 2.28 11.90
C GLU A 361 -12.16 2.87 13.32
N ARG A 362 -13.33 2.95 13.95
CA ARG A 362 -13.47 3.40 15.33
C ARG A 362 -14.32 2.42 16.13
N GLU A 363 -14.16 2.42 17.45
CA GLU A 363 -15.00 1.66 18.36
C GLU A 363 -16.45 2.15 18.24
N GLN A 364 -17.40 1.20 18.12
CA GLN A 364 -18.81 1.48 17.91
C GLN A 364 -19.57 1.43 19.24
N ASN A 365 -20.35 2.47 19.51
CA ASN A 365 -21.28 2.53 20.63
C ASN A 365 -22.71 2.69 20.09
N TYR A 366 -23.37 1.57 19.79
CA TYR A 366 -24.70 1.60 19.21
C TYR A 366 -25.75 2.11 20.22
N THR A 367 -26.58 3.03 19.76
CA THR A 367 -27.63 3.66 20.58
C THR A 367 -28.89 2.80 20.69
N ARG A 368 -29.08 1.85 19.75
CA ARG A 368 -30.21 0.94 19.68
C ARG A 368 -29.85 -0.33 18.95
N ASP A 369 -30.39 -1.45 19.44
CA ASP A 369 -30.39 -2.75 18.77
C ASP A 369 -31.80 -3.10 18.28
N TYR A 370 -31.89 -3.51 17.00
CA TYR A 370 -33.08 -4.16 16.45
C TYR A 370 -32.82 -5.66 16.34
N HIS A 371 -33.77 -6.46 16.80
CA HIS A 371 -33.70 -7.92 16.73
C HIS A 371 -34.51 -8.44 15.56
N VAL A 372 -33.95 -9.39 14.81
CA VAL A 372 -34.65 -10.16 13.76
C VAL A 372 -34.61 -11.62 14.17
N ASN A 373 -35.78 -12.18 14.50
CA ASN A 373 -35.93 -13.57 14.96
C ASN A 373 -37.28 -14.16 14.53
N PRO A 374 -37.34 -14.75 13.33
CA PRO A 374 -38.60 -15.32 12.82
C PRO A 374 -39.16 -16.50 13.66
N SER A 375 -38.33 -17.10 14.52
CA SER A 375 -38.79 -18.22 15.39
C SER A 375 -39.34 -17.74 16.72
N HIS A 376 -39.29 -16.45 17.03
CA HIS A 376 -39.82 -15.90 18.27
C HIS A 376 -41.35 -15.81 18.22
N PRO A 377 -42.07 -16.20 19.28
CA PRO A 377 -43.55 -16.24 19.25
C PRO A 377 -44.21 -14.89 18.99
N ASN A 378 -43.54 -13.79 19.32
CA ASN A 378 -44.04 -12.42 19.10
C ASN A 378 -43.42 -11.75 17.85
N ALA A 379 -42.76 -12.50 17.00
CA ALA A 379 -42.12 -11.93 15.81
C ALA A 379 -43.16 -11.35 14.85
N SER A 380 -42.93 -10.11 14.42
CA SER A 380 -43.78 -9.42 13.44
C SER A 380 -43.01 -8.28 12.80
N ASP A 381 -43.11 -8.12 11.48
CA ASP A 381 -42.52 -6.98 10.77
C ASP A 381 -43.23 -5.66 11.06
N ASP A 382 -44.46 -5.72 11.65
CA ASP A 382 -45.16 -4.56 12.21
C ASP A 382 -44.75 -4.23 13.65
N GLY A 383 -43.92 -5.05 14.29
CA GLY A 383 -43.37 -4.85 15.62
C GLY A 383 -42.40 -3.67 15.74
N ASP A 384 -41.85 -3.48 16.93
CA ASP A 384 -40.87 -2.40 17.19
C ASP A 384 -39.40 -2.83 17.02
N GLY A 385 -39.20 -4.14 16.78
CA GLY A 385 -37.84 -4.71 16.60
C GLY A 385 -37.06 -4.89 17.90
N SER A 386 -37.71 -4.79 19.07
CA SER A 386 -37.09 -5.14 20.34
C SER A 386 -36.88 -6.66 20.47
N ALA A 387 -36.06 -7.07 21.44
CA ALA A 387 -35.87 -8.49 21.73
C ALA A 387 -37.16 -9.22 22.11
N GLU A 388 -38.17 -8.54 22.66
CA GLU A 388 -39.48 -9.08 23.03
C GLU A 388 -40.46 -9.13 21.83
N TYR A 389 -40.30 -8.22 20.86
CA TYR A 389 -41.12 -8.11 19.64
C TYR A 389 -40.21 -7.97 18.40
N PRO A 390 -39.40 -9.01 18.09
CA PRO A 390 -38.42 -8.93 17.00
C PRO A 390 -39.12 -8.94 15.63
N PHE A 391 -38.42 -8.52 14.61
CA PHE A 391 -38.84 -8.63 13.22
C PHE A 391 -38.77 -10.08 12.71
N VAL A 392 -39.53 -10.37 11.70
CA VAL A 392 -39.51 -11.66 10.96
C VAL A 392 -38.45 -11.62 9.86
N THR A 393 -38.34 -10.46 9.17
CA THR A 393 -37.41 -10.26 8.05
C THR A 393 -36.32 -9.27 8.38
N ILE A 394 -35.15 -9.48 7.79
CA ILE A 394 -34.01 -8.53 7.93
C ILE A 394 -34.38 -7.20 7.24
N GLN A 395 -35.15 -7.27 6.15
CA GLN A 395 -35.60 -6.08 5.44
C GLN A 395 -36.42 -5.13 6.33
N ALA A 396 -37.29 -5.66 7.20
CA ALA A 396 -38.07 -4.83 8.11
C ALA A 396 -37.20 -4.01 9.07
N ALA A 397 -36.07 -4.57 9.50
CA ALA A 397 -35.07 -3.85 10.28
C ALA A 397 -34.31 -2.82 9.41
N ALA A 398 -33.91 -3.21 8.19
CA ALA A 398 -33.19 -2.36 7.24
C ALA A 398 -33.99 -1.10 6.83
N ASP A 399 -35.32 -1.20 6.81
CA ASP A 399 -36.20 -0.07 6.53
C ASP A 399 -36.22 0.96 7.69
N ARG A 400 -35.87 0.58 8.91
CA ARG A 400 -36.00 1.40 10.13
C ARG A 400 -34.68 1.89 10.74
N VAL A 401 -33.64 1.08 10.68
CA VAL A 401 -32.35 1.35 11.33
C VAL A 401 -31.77 2.71 10.91
N GLN A 402 -31.23 3.46 11.88
CA GLN A 402 -30.62 4.80 11.69
C GLN A 402 -29.10 4.75 11.92
N PRO A 403 -28.35 5.78 11.50
CA PRO A 403 -26.93 5.90 11.84
C PRO A 403 -26.67 5.74 13.34
N GLY A 404 -25.64 4.97 13.69
CA GLY A 404 -25.31 4.64 15.08
C GLY A 404 -26.23 3.58 15.71
N GLU A 405 -27.03 2.87 14.94
CA GLU A 405 -27.87 1.76 15.40
C GLU A 405 -27.44 0.43 14.76
N ARG A 406 -27.87 -0.68 15.36
CA ARG A 406 -27.47 -2.03 14.95
C ARG A 406 -28.67 -2.95 14.77
N VAL A 407 -28.56 -3.84 13.77
CA VAL A 407 -29.48 -4.97 13.53
C VAL A 407 -28.80 -6.27 13.99
N LEU A 408 -29.36 -6.95 14.96
CA LEU A 408 -28.95 -8.24 15.48
C LEU A 408 -29.84 -9.35 14.91
N ILE A 409 -29.23 -10.22 14.11
CA ILE A 409 -29.95 -11.26 13.35
C ILE A 409 -29.70 -12.59 14.02
N HIS A 410 -30.79 -13.24 14.46
CA HIS A 410 -30.76 -14.54 15.11
C HIS A 410 -30.56 -15.67 14.09
N GLY A 411 -30.04 -16.81 14.57
CA GLY A 411 -29.74 -17.98 13.72
C GLY A 411 -30.98 -18.45 12.95
N GLY A 412 -30.82 -18.71 11.65
CA GLY A 412 -31.93 -19.12 10.78
C GLY A 412 -31.62 -18.98 9.30
N VAL A 413 -32.56 -19.39 8.46
CA VAL A 413 -32.48 -19.25 7.00
C VAL A 413 -33.45 -18.17 6.53
N TYR A 414 -32.86 -17.10 5.97
CA TYR A 414 -33.60 -15.93 5.47
C TYR A 414 -33.59 -15.96 3.94
N ARG A 415 -34.77 -16.10 3.30
CA ARG A 415 -34.87 -16.17 1.83
C ARG A 415 -35.26 -14.81 1.25
N GLU A 416 -34.35 -13.88 1.34
CA GLU A 416 -34.54 -12.49 0.94
C GLU A 416 -33.26 -11.90 0.32
N CYS A 417 -33.36 -10.73 -0.30
CA CYS A 417 -32.26 -9.84 -0.54
C CYS A 417 -32.44 -8.64 0.39
N VAL A 418 -31.48 -8.35 1.23
CA VAL A 418 -31.53 -7.21 2.14
C VAL A 418 -31.10 -5.96 1.41
N HIS A 419 -31.96 -4.95 1.39
CA HIS A 419 -31.71 -3.64 0.77
C HIS A 419 -31.59 -2.56 1.85
N PRO A 420 -30.36 -2.24 2.33
CA PRO A 420 -30.17 -1.11 3.22
C PRO A 420 -30.73 0.17 2.61
N ARG A 421 -31.55 0.91 3.38
CA ARG A 421 -32.17 2.16 2.90
C ARG A 421 -31.28 3.36 3.11
N ARG A 422 -30.34 3.27 4.04
CA ARG A 422 -29.39 4.32 4.40
C ARG A 422 -28.07 3.75 4.88
N GLY A 423 -27.02 4.60 4.85
CA GLY A 423 -25.74 4.34 5.49
C GLY A 423 -25.60 5.02 6.83
N GLY A 424 -24.49 4.82 7.51
CA GLY A 424 -24.06 5.61 8.65
C GLY A 424 -23.62 7.03 8.24
N GLU A 425 -23.27 7.84 9.22
CA GLU A 425 -22.84 9.24 8.99
C GLU A 425 -21.32 9.38 8.94
N ASP A 426 -20.62 8.65 9.79
CA ASP A 426 -19.17 8.73 9.99
C ASP A 426 -18.63 7.42 10.62
N PRO A 427 -17.32 7.30 10.87
CA PRO A 427 -16.73 6.11 11.48
C PRO A 427 -17.24 5.77 12.88
N GLU A 428 -17.77 6.70 13.65
CA GLU A 428 -18.33 6.50 14.99
C GLU A 428 -19.83 6.17 14.98
N HIS A 429 -20.54 6.50 13.89
CA HIS A 429 -21.99 6.33 13.74
C HIS A 429 -22.34 5.44 12.54
N MET A 430 -21.73 4.25 12.48
CA MET A 430 -22.04 3.26 11.45
C MET A 430 -23.42 2.62 11.66
N ILE A 431 -23.98 2.06 10.59
CA ILE A 431 -25.10 1.10 10.68
C ILE A 431 -24.51 -0.31 10.60
N ALA A 432 -24.86 -1.18 11.55
CA ALA A 432 -24.38 -2.55 11.54
C ALA A 432 -25.51 -3.57 11.34
N TYR A 433 -25.19 -4.64 10.61
CA TYR A 433 -25.98 -5.85 10.45
C TYR A 433 -25.12 -7.03 10.92
N GLU A 434 -25.41 -7.59 12.08
CA GLU A 434 -24.55 -8.55 12.74
C GLU A 434 -25.32 -9.82 13.14
N ALA A 435 -24.71 -10.98 12.98
CA ALA A 435 -25.24 -12.20 13.55
C ALA A 435 -25.27 -12.08 15.09
N PHE A 436 -26.39 -12.46 15.71
CA PHE A 436 -26.56 -12.42 17.16
C PHE A 436 -25.68 -13.41 17.92
N GLY A 437 -25.29 -14.51 17.26
CA GLY A 437 -24.38 -15.51 17.82
C GLY A 437 -25.06 -16.71 18.48
N ASP A 438 -26.38 -16.87 18.34
CA ASP A 438 -27.15 -18.03 18.83
C ASP A 438 -27.29 -19.14 17.77
N GLY A 439 -26.76 -18.96 16.59
CA GLY A 439 -26.78 -19.88 15.47
C GLY A 439 -26.29 -19.26 14.19
N GLU A 440 -26.16 -20.06 13.16
CA GLU A 440 -25.71 -19.58 11.84
C GLU A 440 -26.82 -18.75 11.18
N VAL A 441 -26.50 -17.58 10.66
CA VAL A 441 -27.41 -16.69 9.94
C VAL A 441 -27.17 -16.86 8.45
N ILE A 442 -28.12 -17.47 7.73
CA ILE A 442 -27.98 -17.78 6.31
C ILE A 442 -28.96 -16.96 5.48
N ILE A 443 -28.47 -16.03 4.69
CA ILE A 443 -29.25 -15.31 3.68
C ILE A 443 -29.15 -16.09 2.36
N LYS A 444 -30.23 -16.65 1.88
CA LYS A 444 -30.26 -17.43 0.64
C LYS A 444 -31.00 -16.68 -0.47
N ALA A 445 -30.34 -16.49 -1.58
CA ALA A 445 -30.92 -15.96 -2.81
C ALA A 445 -31.65 -17.02 -3.64
N SER A 446 -32.13 -18.09 -3.00
CA SER A 446 -32.82 -19.21 -3.62
C SER A 446 -34.14 -19.52 -2.93
N VAL A 447 -35.05 -20.20 -3.64
CA VAL A 447 -36.32 -20.74 -3.14
C VAL A 447 -36.31 -22.28 -3.24
N VAL A 448 -37.07 -22.91 -2.39
CA VAL A 448 -37.23 -24.37 -2.43
C VAL A 448 -38.34 -24.75 -3.42
N ALA A 449 -37.99 -25.55 -4.42
CA ALA A 449 -38.97 -26.13 -5.35
C ALA A 449 -39.72 -27.28 -4.68
N THR A 450 -41.05 -27.29 -4.83
CA THR A 450 -41.91 -28.29 -4.20
C THR A 450 -42.72 -29.11 -5.19
N THR A 451 -42.72 -28.74 -6.47
CA THR A 451 -43.53 -29.42 -7.51
C THR A 451 -42.62 -29.96 -8.60
N PHE A 452 -42.70 -31.25 -8.83
CA PHE A 452 -41.88 -31.96 -9.81
C PHE A 452 -42.74 -32.90 -10.65
N SER A 453 -42.45 -32.99 -11.96
CA SER A 453 -43.01 -33.98 -12.88
C SER A 453 -41.90 -34.63 -13.71
N PRO A 454 -42.09 -35.84 -14.22
CA PRO A 454 -41.17 -36.39 -15.21
C PRO A 454 -41.08 -35.46 -16.42
N SER A 455 -39.85 -35.22 -16.86
CA SER A 455 -39.58 -34.28 -17.94
C SER A 455 -40.18 -34.76 -19.28
N THR A 456 -40.80 -33.82 -19.98
CA THR A 456 -41.26 -33.99 -21.36
C THR A 456 -40.33 -33.33 -22.38
N GLY A 457 -39.19 -32.80 -21.95
CA GLY A 457 -38.27 -31.99 -22.72
C GLY A 457 -37.66 -32.65 -23.96
N TRP A 458 -37.72 -33.97 -24.06
CA TRP A 458 -37.25 -34.68 -25.22
C TRP A 458 -37.87 -34.24 -26.56
N GLU A 459 -39.07 -33.75 -26.52
CA GLU A 459 -39.76 -33.20 -27.68
C GLU A 459 -39.13 -31.90 -28.19
N LEU A 460 -38.36 -31.24 -27.34
CA LEU A 460 -37.65 -29.99 -27.66
C LEU A 460 -36.29 -30.18 -28.29
N THR A 461 -35.84 -31.42 -28.49
CA THR A 461 -34.54 -31.69 -29.13
C THR A 461 -34.69 -31.82 -30.63
N PRO A 462 -33.77 -31.23 -31.43
CA PRO A 462 -33.82 -31.36 -32.91
C PRO A 462 -33.71 -32.82 -33.42
N GLN A 463 -33.26 -33.73 -32.59
CA GLN A 463 -32.99 -35.14 -32.92
C GLN A 463 -34.08 -36.08 -32.42
N GLY A 464 -35.15 -35.57 -31.84
CA GLY A 464 -36.44 -36.17 -31.50
C GLY A 464 -36.55 -37.69 -31.39
N THR A 465 -35.82 -38.32 -30.50
CA THR A 465 -36.00 -39.77 -30.26
C THR A 465 -37.04 -40.09 -29.23
N GLY A 466 -37.63 -39.10 -28.60
CA GLY A 466 -38.84 -39.17 -27.78
C GLY A 466 -38.76 -39.95 -26.45
N LYS A 467 -37.62 -40.54 -26.09
CA LYS A 467 -37.48 -41.31 -24.83
C LYS A 467 -36.07 -41.17 -24.25
N ALA A 468 -36.07 -40.98 -22.93
CA ALA A 468 -34.82 -41.07 -22.18
C ALA A 468 -34.21 -42.51 -22.32
N PRO A 469 -32.88 -42.66 -22.32
CA PRO A 469 -32.28 -43.98 -22.20
C PRO A 469 -32.82 -44.73 -20.97
N GLU A 470 -32.82 -46.08 -21.05
CA GLU A 470 -33.28 -46.93 -19.92
C GLU A 470 -32.43 -46.62 -18.65
N GLY A 471 -33.13 -46.40 -17.53
CA GLY A 471 -32.47 -46.07 -16.26
C GLY A 471 -32.24 -44.58 -16.03
N VAL A 472 -32.34 -43.73 -17.04
CA VAL A 472 -32.16 -42.28 -16.92
C VAL A 472 -33.48 -41.62 -16.54
N LYS A 473 -33.50 -40.91 -15.40
CA LYS A 473 -34.64 -40.14 -14.95
C LYS A 473 -34.37 -38.65 -14.99
N ILE A 474 -35.07 -37.94 -15.86
CA ILE A 474 -35.02 -36.49 -15.95
C ILE A 474 -36.34 -35.95 -15.41
N TRP A 475 -36.22 -34.97 -14.55
CA TRP A 475 -37.35 -34.29 -13.92
C TRP A 475 -37.49 -32.87 -14.46
N GLU A 476 -38.68 -32.29 -14.35
CA GLU A 476 -38.90 -30.87 -14.62
C GLU A 476 -39.59 -30.18 -13.46
N THR A 477 -39.31 -28.91 -13.29
CA THR A 477 -40.05 -28.00 -12.38
C THR A 477 -40.38 -26.72 -13.13
N LYS A 478 -41.61 -26.28 -13.01
CA LYS A 478 -42.06 -24.99 -13.54
C LYS A 478 -41.81 -23.91 -12.50
N LEU A 479 -41.19 -22.80 -12.92
CA LEU A 479 -40.88 -21.70 -12.05
C LEU A 479 -42.16 -20.91 -11.73
N ASN A 480 -42.36 -20.60 -10.44
CA ASN A 480 -43.44 -19.71 -10.01
C ASN A 480 -42.95 -18.25 -10.16
N PRO A 481 -43.60 -17.42 -11.02
CA PRO A 481 -43.16 -16.02 -11.22
C PRO A 481 -43.12 -15.18 -9.94
N ASP A 482 -43.97 -15.49 -8.94
CA ASP A 482 -44.04 -14.75 -7.68
C ASP A 482 -42.76 -14.90 -6.83
N ASP A 483 -41.99 -15.98 -7.02
CA ASP A 483 -40.75 -16.23 -6.31
C ASP A 483 -39.60 -15.34 -6.79
N PHE A 484 -39.74 -14.74 -7.97
CA PHE A 484 -38.62 -14.01 -8.65
C PHE A 484 -38.69 -12.49 -8.56
N ARG A 485 -39.82 -11.94 -8.10
CA ARG A 485 -39.99 -10.47 -7.88
C ARG A 485 -39.39 -9.58 -9.00
N GLY A 486 -39.65 -9.98 -10.26
CA GLY A 486 -39.19 -9.24 -11.44
C GLY A 486 -37.78 -9.60 -11.95
N TYR A 487 -37.00 -10.42 -11.25
CA TYR A 487 -35.73 -10.93 -11.71
C TYR A 487 -35.76 -12.47 -11.79
N ASN A 488 -35.85 -13.01 -13.02
CA ASN A 488 -35.72 -14.45 -13.23
C ASN A 488 -34.33 -14.77 -13.79
N PRO A 489 -33.39 -15.31 -12.98
CA PRO A 489 -32.06 -15.64 -13.42
C PRO A 489 -32.00 -16.74 -14.47
N PHE A 490 -33.04 -17.58 -14.59
CA PHE A 490 -33.16 -18.60 -15.64
C PHE A 490 -33.56 -18.04 -17.00
N CYS A 491 -34.01 -16.77 -17.07
CA CYS A 491 -34.17 -16.02 -18.31
C CYS A 491 -32.93 -15.26 -18.70
N ALA A 492 -32.10 -14.89 -17.70
CA ALA A 492 -30.88 -14.10 -17.93
C ALA A 492 -29.70 -15.01 -18.32
N VAL A 493 -28.98 -14.63 -19.34
CA VAL A 493 -27.74 -15.32 -19.75
C VAL A 493 -26.53 -14.63 -19.16
N ASN A 494 -25.50 -15.40 -18.91
CA ASN A 494 -24.17 -14.87 -18.72
C ASN A 494 -23.63 -14.48 -20.09
N ILE A 495 -23.34 -13.21 -20.26
CA ILE A 495 -22.74 -12.71 -21.49
C ILE A 495 -21.25 -12.63 -21.27
N LEU A 496 -20.56 -13.60 -21.84
CA LEU A 496 -19.14 -13.80 -21.67
C LEU A 496 -18.40 -13.31 -22.90
N HIS A 497 -18.32 -12.04 -23.11
CA HIS A 497 -17.47 -11.58 -24.19
C HIS A 497 -17.19 -10.10 -24.10
N ASP A 498 -15.98 -9.85 -24.24
CA ASP A 498 -15.46 -8.59 -24.69
C ASP A 498 -15.46 -8.62 -26.21
N ARG A 499 -16.10 -7.64 -26.84
CA ARG A 499 -16.06 -7.48 -28.30
C ARG A 499 -14.65 -7.31 -28.86
N LEU A 500 -13.70 -6.97 -27.99
CA LEU A 500 -12.29 -6.85 -28.36
C LEU A 500 -11.60 -8.21 -28.54
N PHE A 501 -12.16 -9.29 -27.95
CA PHE A 501 -11.48 -10.58 -27.89
C PHE A 501 -12.25 -11.73 -28.55
N ILE A 502 -13.55 -11.59 -28.76
CA ILE A 502 -14.38 -12.63 -29.38
C ILE A 502 -15.08 -12.11 -30.61
N GLU A 503 -14.87 -12.77 -31.72
CA GLU A 503 -15.62 -12.54 -32.96
C GLU A 503 -16.81 -13.52 -32.99
N TYR A 504 -18.01 -13.01 -32.71
CA TYR A 504 -19.23 -13.77 -32.52
C TYR A 504 -19.61 -14.64 -33.72
N ASP A 505 -19.41 -14.12 -34.92
CA ASP A 505 -19.68 -14.78 -36.19
C ASP A 505 -18.70 -15.94 -36.50
N LYS A 506 -17.60 -16.01 -35.76
CA LYS A 506 -16.56 -17.01 -35.90
C LYS A 506 -16.39 -17.90 -34.68
N THR A 507 -17.16 -17.69 -33.63
CA THR A 507 -16.99 -18.40 -32.35
C THR A 507 -18.20 -19.26 -32.04
N ASP A 508 -17.98 -20.50 -31.64
CA ASP A 508 -19.07 -21.32 -31.08
C ASP A 508 -19.47 -20.77 -29.71
N MET A 509 -20.54 -20.00 -29.68
CA MET A 509 -21.08 -19.38 -28.47
C MET A 509 -21.74 -20.36 -27.50
N THR A 510 -21.92 -21.62 -27.85
CA THR A 510 -22.67 -22.61 -27.05
C THR A 510 -22.12 -22.72 -25.63
N THR A 511 -20.80 -22.71 -25.49
CA THR A 511 -20.11 -22.80 -24.20
C THR A 511 -20.16 -21.51 -23.38
N TYR A 512 -20.57 -20.41 -23.99
CA TYR A 512 -20.65 -19.10 -23.34
C TYR A 512 -22.05 -18.66 -22.93
N LEU A 513 -23.06 -19.43 -23.30
CA LEU A 513 -24.44 -19.09 -23.07
C LEU A 513 -25.03 -19.88 -21.90
N ASN A 514 -24.45 -19.75 -20.73
CA ASN A 514 -25.05 -20.27 -19.51
C ASN A 514 -26.09 -19.32 -18.95
N ARG A 515 -27.18 -19.87 -18.37
CA ARG A 515 -28.14 -19.10 -17.60
C ARG A 515 -27.51 -18.75 -16.23
N ARG A 516 -27.92 -17.63 -15.67
CA ARG A 516 -27.44 -17.18 -14.33
C ARG A 516 -28.03 -18.02 -13.20
N GLY A 517 -29.24 -18.56 -13.42
CA GLY A 517 -29.92 -19.37 -12.44
C GLY A 517 -29.20 -20.70 -12.21
N MET A 518 -28.97 -21.02 -10.94
CA MET A 518 -28.34 -22.26 -10.49
C MET A 518 -29.37 -23.18 -9.82
N VAL A 519 -29.12 -24.47 -9.87
CA VAL A 519 -29.96 -25.51 -9.23
C VAL A 519 -29.12 -26.28 -8.23
N PHE A 520 -29.63 -26.40 -7.01
CA PHE A 520 -28.94 -27.12 -5.93
C PHE A 520 -29.77 -28.30 -5.46
N VAL A 521 -29.12 -29.37 -5.11
CA VAL A 521 -29.71 -30.59 -4.52
C VAL A 521 -29.00 -30.85 -3.20
N ASP A 522 -29.73 -30.80 -2.09
CA ASP A 522 -29.13 -30.93 -0.74
C ASP A 522 -27.90 -30.04 -0.52
N GLY A 523 -28.00 -28.78 -0.98
CA GLY A 523 -26.92 -27.77 -0.89
C GLY A 523 -25.77 -27.92 -1.89
N LYS A 524 -25.78 -28.90 -2.79
CA LYS A 524 -24.78 -29.12 -3.82
C LYS A 524 -25.26 -28.67 -5.20
N PRO A 525 -24.49 -27.88 -5.95
CA PRO A 525 -24.92 -27.43 -7.26
C PRO A 525 -24.97 -28.56 -8.28
N LEU A 526 -25.98 -28.52 -9.15
CA LEU A 526 -26.00 -29.31 -10.38
C LEU A 526 -25.19 -28.56 -11.48
N ARG A 527 -24.65 -29.34 -12.42
CA ARG A 527 -23.95 -28.79 -13.59
C ARG A 527 -24.96 -28.35 -14.64
N GLN A 528 -24.88 -27.10 -15.08
CA GLN A 528 -25.66 -26.66 -16.25
C GLN A 528 -25.10 -27.30 -17.53
N VAL A 529 -25.98 -27.76 -18.40
CA VAL A 529 -25.58 -28.26 -19.73
C VAL A 529 -26.25 -27.44 -20.83
N PRO A 530 -25.53 -27.17 -21.95
CA PRO A 530 -26.04 -26.29 -23.02
C PRO A 530 -27.19 -26.92 -23.83
N LEU A 531 -27.28 -28.23 -23.87
CA LEU A 531 -28.31 -28.97 -24.63
C LEU A 531 -29.00 -29.99 -23.75
N TYR A 532 -30.30 -30.10 -23.90
CA TYR A 532 -31.14 -31.03 -23.16
C TYR A 532 -30.62 -32.49 -23.23
N GLY A 533 -30.24 -32.95 -24.41
CA GLY A 533 -29.79 -34.35 -24.64
C GLY A 533 -28.52 -34.71 -23.83
N LEU A 534 -27.70 -33.73 -23.46
CA LEU A 534 -26.48 -33.98 -22.70
C LEU A 534 -26.77 -34.43 -21.27
N MET A 535 -27.98 -34.13 -20.71
CA MET A 535 -28.35 -34.62 -19.39
C MET A 535 -28.38 -36.16 -19.31
N SER A 536 -28.68 -36.82 -20.43
CA SER A 536 -28.67 -38.29 -20.47
C SER A 536 -27.26 -38.91 -20.23
N GLN A 537 -26.21 -38.14 -20.48
CA GLN A 537 -24.83 -38.55 -20.30
C GLN A 537 -24.15 -37.87 -19.06
N THR A 538 -24.88 -36.95 -18.42
CA THR A 538 -24.34 -36.13 -17.31
C THR A 538 -25.22 -36.25 -16.09
N PRO A 539 -25.04 -37.26 -15.23
CA PRO A 539 -25.72 -37.28 -13.93
C PRO A 539 -25.42 -36.04 -13.11
N GLY A 540 -26.35 -35.54 -12.33
CA GLY A 540 -26.15 -34.30 -11.54
C GLY A 540 -26.13 -33.06 -12.41
N SER A 541 -27.02 -32.97 -13.42
CA SER A 541 -27.06 -31.83 -14.35
C SER A 541 -28.46 -31.23 -14.51
N TYR A 542 -28.53 -30.04 -15.06
CA TYR A 542 -29.78 -29.38 -15.43
C TYR A 542 -29.65 -28.62 -16.74
N TRP A 543 -30.78 -28.40 -17.37
CA TRP A 543 -30.99 -27.62 -18.58
C TRP A 543 -32.22 -26.72 -18.42
N VAL A 544 -32.15 -25.54 -19.02
CA VAL A 544 -33.23 -24.53 -18.92
C VAL A 544 -33.87 -24.35 -20.29
N GLU A 545 -35.20 -24.36 -20.36
CA GLU A 545 -35.91 -24.03 -21.60
C GLU A 545 -35.60 -22.62 -22.09
N ALA A 546 -35.72 -22.37 -23.38
CA ALA A 546 -35.42 -21.09 -24.01
C ALA A 546 -36.19 -19.91 -23.39
N ASN A 547 -37.42 -20.15 -22.92
CA ASN A 547 -38.25 -19.16 -22.25
C ASN A 547 -37.84 -18.90 -20.79
N GLY A 548 -36.95 -19.70 -20.21
CA GLY A 548 -36.47 -19.58 -18.83
C GLY A 548 -37.51 -19.83 -17.75
N GLN A 549 -38.62 -20.53 -18.06
CA GLN A 549 -39.74 -20.80 -17.13
C GLN A 549 -39.84 -22.25 -16.68
N THR A 550 -39.12 -23.15 -17.34
CA THR A 550 -39.04 -24.55 -16.98
C THR A 550 -37.60 -24.96 -16.86
N VAL A 551 -37.26 -25.59 -15.76
CA VAL A 551 -35.96 -26.18 -15.51
C VAL A 551 -36.07 -27.68 -15.51
N HIS A 552 -35.30 -28.34 -16.37
CA HIS A 552 -35.17 -29.79 -16.41
C HIS A 552 -33.89 -30.19 -15.70
N PHE A 553 -33.93 -31.23 -14.88
CA PHE A 553 -32.77 -31.65 -14.11
C PHE A 553 -32.73 -33.17 -13.93
N ARG A 554 -31.51 -33.68 -13.82
CA ARG A 554 -31.23 -35.08 -13.50
C ARG A 554 -30.44 -35.14 -12.21
N LEU A 555 -30.92 -35.91 -11.24
CA LEU A 555 -30.21 -36.18 -10.01
C LEU A 555 -28.97 -37.05 -10.27
N ALA A 556 -27.93 -36.95 -9.43
CA ALA A 556 -26.72 -37.74 -9.57
C ALA A 556 -26.95 -39.26 -9.44
N ASP A 557 -27.96 -39.66 -8.70
CA ASP A 557 -28.33 -41.03 -8.41
C ASP A 557 -29.57 -41.53 -9.21
N ASP A 558 -30.09 -40.72 -10.16
CA ASP A 558 -31.36 -40.98 -10.86
C ASP A 558 -32.56 -41.18 -9.89
N GLY A 559 -32.49 -40.60 -8.70
CA GLY A 559 -33.47 -40.68 -7.63
C GLY A 559 -34.79 -39.95 -7.90
N ASP A 560 -35.57 -39.78 -6.85
CA ASP A 560 -36.83 -39.01 -6.86
C ASP A 560 -36.62 -37.69 -6.11
N PRO A 561 -36.83 -36.51 -6.74
CA PRO A 561 -36.56 -35.21 -6.13
C PRO A 561 -37.42 -34.92 -4.90
N ARG A 562 -38.52 -35.65 -4.68
CA ARG A 562 -39.32 -35.49 -3.47
C ARG A 562 -38.65 -35.92 -2.17
N TYR A 563 -37.52 -36.65 -2.27
CA TYR A 563 -36.70 -37.05 -1.13
C TYR A 563 -35.47 -36.15 -0.94
N HIS A 564 -35.36 -35.06 -1.70
CA HIS A 564 -34.27 -34.12 -1.68
C HIS A 564 -34.77 -32.70 -1.50
N VAL A 565 -33.91 -31.83 -1.00
CA VAL A 565 -34.16 -30.38 -0.98
C VAL A 565 -33.60 -29.80 -2.29
N ILE A 566 -34.51 -29.42 -3.17
CA ILE A 566 -34.18 -28.81 -4.47
C ILE A 566 -34.34 -27.30 -4.31
N GLU A 567 -33.27 -26.57 -4.49
CA GLU A 567 -33.27 -25.11 -4.41
C GLU A 567 -32.96 -24.48 -5.77
N LEU A 568 -33.73 -23.46 -6.13
CA LEU A 568 -33.59 -22.71 -7.37
C LEU A 568 -33.20 -21.26 -7.05
N THR A 569 -32.15 -20.78 -7.63
CA THR A 569 -31.75 -19.37 -7.47
C THR A 569 -32.86 -18.44 -7.96
N SER A 570 -33.27 -17.47 -7.16
CA SER A 570 -34.38 -16.57 -7.46
C SER A 570 -34.06 -15.09 -7.35
N ARG A 571 -32.87 -14.75 -6.85
CA ARG A 571 -32.43 -13.37 -6.65
C ARG A 571 -31.02 -13.17 -7.14
N GLU A 572 -30.71 -11.93 -7.54
CA GLU A 572 -29.36 -11.56 -8.02
C GLU A 572 -28.36 -11.49 -6.87
N GLN A 573 -28.77 -11.00 -5.70
CA GLN A 573 -27.90 -10.67 -4.58
C GLN A 573 -28.52 -11.12 -3.25
N CYS A 574 -27.72 -11.18 -2.20
CA CYS A 574 -28.16 -11.43 -0.82
C CYS A 574 -28.26 -10.15 0.02
N PHE A 575 -27.29 -9.26 -0.13
CA PHE A 575 -27.21 -8.01 0.63
C PHE A 575 -26.70 -6.89 -0.29
N ALA A 576 -27.57 -5.98 -0.67
CA ALA A 576 -27.24 -4.95 -1.65
C ALA A 576 -28.17 -3.73 -1.54
N PRO A 577 -27.64 -2.51 -1.40
CA PRO A 577 -28.42 -1.30 -1.48
C PRO A 577 -29.11 -1.14 -2.86
N GLU A 578 -30.29 -0.56 -2.90
CA GLU A 578 -30.93 -0.12 -4.14
C GLU A 578 -30.39 1.25 -4.60
N THR A 579 -29.92 2.06 -3.64
CA THR A 579 -29.35 3.38 -3.90
C THR A 579 -27.83 3.30 -3.85
N PRO A 580 -27.11 3.81 -4.87
CA PRO A 580 -25.64 3.84 -4.84
C PRO A 580 -25.09 4.81 -3.78
N PHE A 581 -23.83 4.65 -3.44
CA PHE A 581 -23.06 5.53 -2.55
C PHE A 581 -23.47 5.53 -1.07
N LEU A 582 -24.16 4.49 -0.59
CA LEU A 582 -24.37 4.32 0.85
C LEU A 582 -23.06 3.92 1.52
N SER A 583 -22.74 4.54 2.63
CA SER A 583 -21.42 4.44 3.28
C SER A 583 -21.55 4.15 4.78
N TYR A 584 -20.44 3.77 5.42
CA TYR A 584 -20.40 3.45 6.85
C TYR A 584 -21.38 2.34 7.26
N ILE A 585 -21.36 1.24 6.49
CA ILE A 585 -22.16 0.05 6.79
C ILE A 585 -21.23 -1.08 7.22
N LYS A 586 -21.57 -1.74 8.31
CA LYS A 586 -20.90 -2.95 8.79
C LYS A 586 -21.80 -4.17 8.60
N VAL A 587 -21.24 -5.22 8.00
CA VAL A 587 -21.87 -6.54 7.83
C VAL A 587 -20.99 -7.58 8.49
N LYS A 588 -21.52 -8.31 9.49
CA LYS A 588 -20.70 -9.25 10.27
C LYS A 588 -21.39 -10.58 10.52
N GLY A 589 -20.65 -11.67 10.26
CA GLY A 589 -21.03 -13.03 10.67
C GLY A 589 -22.17 -13.64 9.85
N LEU A 590 -22.43 -13.16 8.63
CA LEU A 590 -23.53 -13.63 7.78
C LEU A 590 -23.03 -14.61 6.73
N VAL A 591 -23.81 -15.64 6.45
CA VAL A 591 -23.62 -16.53 5.31
C VAL A 591 -24.54 -16.05 4.18
N CYS A 592 -23.97 -15.66 3.04
CA CYS A 592 -24.68 -15.26 1.82
C CYS A 592 -24.52 -16.33 0.76
N ALA A 593 -25.64 -16.96 0.35
CA ALA A 593 -25.59 -18.14 -0.50
C ALA A 593 -26.53 -18.08 -1.70
N HIS A 594 -26.10 -18.75 -2.80
CA HIS A 594 -26.87 -19.00 -4.00
C HIS A 594 -27.27 -17.75 -4.80
N ALA A 595 -26.41 -16.72 -4.82
CA ALA A 595 -26.69 -15.48 -5.55
C ALA A 595 -26.49 -15.62 -7.06
N ALA A 596 -27.46 -15.17 -7.86
CA ALA A 596 -27.38 -15.18 -9.32
C ALA A 596 -26.76 -13.89 -9.88
N THR A 597 -25.62 -13.48 -9.35
CA THR A 597 -24.90 -12.28 -9.77
C THR A 597 -24.56 -12.30 -11.25
N GLY A 598 -24.53 -11.13 -11.89
CA GLY A 598 -24.31 -11.01 -13.32
C GLY A 598 -22.86 -11.24 -13.74
N ALA A 599 -22.65 -11.77 -14.93
CA ALA A 599 -21.32 -11.90 -15.53
C ALA A 599 -21.30 -11.43 -16.97
N PRO A 600 -20.26 -10.74 -17.38
CA PRO A 600 -19.26 -10.07 -16.53
C PRO A 600 -19.76 -8.72 -16.02
N VAL A 601 -20.86 -8.21 -16.57
CA VAL A 601 -21.46 -6.93 -16.26
C VAL A 601 -22.95 -7.13 -15.91
N PRO A 602 -23.47 -6.47 -14.88
CA PRO A 602 -22.76 -5.62 -13.90
C PRO A 602 -21.91 -6.46 -12.94
N GLN A 603 -20.76 -5.93 -12.54
CA GLN A 603 -19.89 -6.57 -11.53
C GLN A 603 -20.38 -6.26 -10.12
N ARG A 604 -21.53 -6.82 -9.76
CA ARG A 604 -22.11 -6.70 -8.43
C ARG A 604 -22.02 -8.01 -7.67
N GLY A 605 -21.61 -7.95 -6.42
CA GLY A 605 -21.43 -9.10 -5.56
C GLY A 605 -22.74 -9.60 -4.93
N SER A 606 -22.65 -10.81 -4.38
CA SER A 606 -23.66 -11.34 -3.45
C SER A 606 -23.85 -10.39 -2.24
N ILE A 607 -22.75 -9.85 -1.71
CA ILE A 607 -22.70 -8.63 -0.89
C ILE A 607 -22.18 -7.50 -1.78
N SER A 608 -22.95 -6.43 -1.91
CA SER A 608 -22.61 -5.30 -2.78
C SER A 608 -22.49 -4.00 -1.99
N CYS A 609 -21.35 -3.34 -2.09
CA CYS A 609 -21.19 -1.97 -1.59
C CYS A 609 -21.84 -0.93 -2.51
N PHE A 610 -22.17 -1.29 -3.73
CA PHE A 610 -22.82 -0.47 -4.74
C PHE A 610 -22.30 0.97 -4.79
N ARG A 611 -20.99 1.13 -5.09
CA ARG A 611 -20.27 2.42 -5.14
C ARG A 611 -20.19 3.14 -3.78
N GLY A 612 -20.47 2.44 -2.68
CA GLY A 612 -20.30 2.99 -1.33
C GLY A 612 -18.82 3.03 -0.91
N HIS A 613 -18.56 3.66 0.22
CA HIS A 613 -17.24 3.75 0.83
C HIS A 613 -17.31 3.45 2.33
N HIS A 614 -16.17 3.12 2.94
CA HIS A 614 -16.07 2.86 4.37
C HIS A 614 -17.03 1.76 4.85
N TRP A 615 -17.05 0.65 4.12
CA TRP A 615 -17.76 -0.54 4.55
C TRP A 615 -16.83 -1.47 5.34
N ILE A 616 -17.39 -2.20 6.29
CA ILE A 616 -16.71 -3.30 6.98
C ILE A 616 -17.52 -4.58 6.70
N ILE A 617 -16.88 -5.55 6.03
CA ILE A 617 -17.42 -6.89 5.80
C ILE A 617 -16.52 -7.86 6.56
N GLU A 618 -17.06 -8.40 7.65
CA GLU A 618 -16.29 -9.12 8.65
C GLU A 618 -16.89 -10.48 9.00
N ASP A 619 -16.06 -11.52 9.04
CA ASP A 619 -16.45 -12.87 9.44
C ASP A 619 -17.65 -13.45 8.65
N CYS A 620 -17.77 -13.04 7.38
CA CYS A 620 -18.86 -13.47 6.49
C CYS A 620 -18.43 -14.65 5.62
N VAL A 621 -19.41 -15.46 5.23
CA VAL A 621 -19.21 -16.54 4.25
C VAL A 621 -20.00 -16.21 3.00
N ILE A 622 -19.36 -16.23 1.84
CA ILE A 622 -20.00 -16.19 0.53
C ILE A 622 -19.92 -17.58 -0.06
N ASP A 623 -21.07 -18.16 -0.35
CA ASP A 623 -21.15 -19.52 -0.83
C ASP A 623 -21.98 -19.61 -2.12
N TRP A 624 -21.37 -20.04 -3.21
CA TRP A 624 -21.97 -20.18 -4.54
C TRP A 624 -22.60 -18.89 -5.09
N SER A 625 -21.78 -18.03 -5.66
CA SER A 625 -22.25 -16.93 -6.51
C SER A 625 -22.08 -17.29 -7.98
N ASN A 626 -23.05 -16.92 -8.83
CA ASN A 626 -22.96 -17.14 -10.27
C ASN A 626 -21.73 -16.44 -10.88
N ALA A 627 -21.42 -15.21 -10.43
CA ALA A 627 -20.28 -14.46 -10.92
C ALA A 627 -19.43 -13.87 -9.78
N VAL A 628 -19.87 -12.79 -9.14
CA VAL A 628 -19.08 -12.04 -8.17
C VAL A 628 -19.55 -12.33 -6.74
N GLY A 629 -18.57 -12.55 -5.84
CA GLY A 629 -18.85 -12.75 -4.42
C GLY A 629 -19.14 -11.44 -3.68
N ILE A 630 -18.19 -10.51 -3.70
CA ILE A 630 -18.28 -9.18 -3.04
C ILE A 630 -17.84 -8.12 -4.05
N ASP A 631 -18.56 -7.01 -4.15
CA ASP A 631 -18.05 -5.82 -4.83
C ASP A 631 -17.67 -4.71 -3.84
N VAL A 632 -16.59 -3.97 -4.14
CA VAL A 632 -16.02 -2.93 -3.28
C VAL A 632 -15.83 -1.59 -3.99
N GLY A 633 -16.37 -1.43 -5.17
CA GLY A 633 -16.14 -0.24 -5.97
C GLY A 633 -17.25 0.07 -6.96
N ASN A 634 -16.85 0.70 -8.06
CA ASN A 634 -17.72 0.90 -9.20
C ASN A 634 -17.76 -0.37 -10.07
N GLU A 635 -18.74 -0.47 -10.90
CA GLU A 635 -18.84 -1.54 -11.91
C GLU A 635 -17.86 -1.25 -13.06
N CYS A 636 -17.32 -2.31 -13.66
CA CYS A 636 -16.22 -2.22 -14.64
C CYS A 636 -16.42 -1.19 -15.77
N TRP A 637 -17.60 -1.06 -16.31
CA TRP A 637 -17.85 -0.20 -17.48
C TRP A 637 -18.46 1.16 -17.15
N HIS A 638 -18.61 1.50 -15.89
CA HIS A 638 -19.04 2.83 -15.45
C HIS A 638 -17.83 3.71 -15.16
N HIS A 639 -17.33 4.40 -16.17
CA HIS A 639 -16.10 5.19 -16.09
C HIS A 639 -16.25 6.55 -15.39
N THR A 640 -17.46 6.98 -15.06
CA THR A 640 -17.66 8.28 -14.40
C THR A 640 -18.09 8.13 -12.96
N ILE A 641 -17.17 8.48 -12.07
CA ILE A 641 -17.50 8.92 -10.71
C ILE A 641 -17.44 10.44 -10.72
N GLY A 642 -18.38 11.11 -10.05
CA GLY A 642 -18.33 12.57 -9.87
C GLY A 642 -17.06 12.96 -9.12
N GLU A 643 -16.50 14.12 -9.37
CA GLU A 643 -15.25 14.60 -8.76
C GLU A 643 -15.24 14.58 -7.22
N ASN A 644 -16.42 14.58 -6.59
CA ASN A 644 -16.60 14.57 -5.14
C ASN A 644 -17.09 13.22 -4.59
N GLN A 645 -17.08 12.16 -5.37
CA GLN A 645 -17.53 10.85 -4.94
C GLN A 645 -16.35 10.00 -4.49
N ILE A 646 -16.41 9.51 -3.25
CA ILE A 646 -15.43 8.61 -2.67
C ILE A 646 -15.92 7.17 -2.90
N ILE A 647 -15.03 6.30 -3.37
CA ILE A 647 -15.26 4.86 -3.49
C ILE A 647 -14.07 4.13 -2.87
N GLY A 648 -14.32 3.06 -2.15
CA GLY A 648 -13.27 2.29 -1.49
C GLY A 648 -13.25 2.49 0.03
N TYR A 649 -12.07 2.51 0.63
CA TYR A 649 -11.89 2.47 2.09
C TYR A 649 -12.62 1.28 2.74
N THR A 650 -12.90 0.24 1.95
CA THR A 650 -13.63 -0.95 2.40
C THR A 650 -12.70 -1.93 3.08
N VAL A 651 -13.14 -2.45 4.21
CA VAL A 651 -12.44 -3.49 4.97
C VAL A 651 -13.15 -4.82 4.74
N ILE A 652 -12.43 -5.82 4.23
CA ILE A 652 -12.89 -7.21 4.12
C ILE A 652 -11.93 -8.07 4.93
N ARG A 653 -12.42 -8.67 6.01
CA ARG A 653 -11.55 -9.46 6.88
C ARG A 653 -12.24 -10.65 7.50
N GLY A 654 -11.47 -11.73 7.70
CA GLY A 654 -11.97 -12.96 8.32
C GLY A 654 -13.05 -13.67 7.52
N CYS A 655 -13.21 -13.32 6.24
CA CYS A 655 -14.27 -13.87 5.40
C CYS A 655 -13.81 -15.14 4.67
N GLU A 656 -14.78 -16.02 4.39
CA GLU A 656 -14.58 -17.14 3.48
C GLU A 656 -15.38 -16.90 2.20
N ILE A 657 -14.69 -16.70 1.08
CA ILE A 657 -15.32 -16.54 -0.23
C ILE A 657 -15.12 -17.84 -1.00
N ARG A 658 -16.20 -18.60 -1.12
CA ARG A 658 -16.20 -19.93 -1.74
C ARG A 658 -16.99 -19.89 -3.04
N SER A 659 -16.42 -20.50 -4.07
CA SER A 659 -17.15 -20.79 -5.31
C SER A 659 -17.84 -19.59 -5.94
N ALA A 660 -17.13 -18.46 -6.10
CA ALA A 660 -17.56 -17.37 -6.97
C ALA A 660 -17.27 -17.76 -8.44
N GLY A 661 -18.29 -17.65 -9.31
CA GLY A 661 -18.22 -18.17 -10.67
C GLY A 661 -17.16 -17.50 -11.54
N VAL A 662 -16.89 -16.24 -11.32
CA VAL A 662 -15.93 -15.42 -12.05
C VAL A 662 -14.92 -14.78 -11.10
N CYS A 663 -15.38 -13.99 -10.14
CA CYS A 663 -14.51 -13.21 -9.28
C CYS A 663 -14.96 -13.23 -7.81
N GLY A 664 -14.02 -13.44 -6.89
CA GLY A 664 -14.32 -13.42 -5.46
C GLY A 664 -14.62 -12.01 -4.97
N ILE A 665 -13.72 -11.07 -5.22
CA ILE A 665 -13.85 -9.64 -4.85
C ILE A 665 -13.57 -8.79 -6.09
N ALA A 666 -14.50 -7.90 -6.46
CA ALA A 666 -14.39 -7.06 -7.65
C ALA A 666 -14.63 -5.58 -7.35
N GLY A 667 -13.97 -4.69 -8.10
CA GLY A 667 -14.25 -3.24 -8.02
C GLY A 667 -13.38 -2.37 -8.90
N LEU A 668 -13.96 -1.28 -9.40
CA LEU A 668 -13.30 -0.24 -10.18
C LEU A 668 -13.22 1.05 -9.36
N PHE A 669 -12.06 1.73 -9.36
CA PHE A 669 -11.75 2.91 -8.54
C PHE A 669 -11.83 2.65 -7.02
N ALA A 670 -11.61 1.42 -6.59
CA ALA A 670 -11.65 1.04 -5.18
C ALA A 670 -10.28 1.24 -4.53
N SER A 671 -10.06 2.39 -3.90
CA SER A 671 -8.80 2.75 -3.24
C SER A 671 -8.85 2.50 -1.74
N HIS A 672 -7.66 2.46 -1.11
CA HIS A 672 -7.48 2.30 0.34
C HIS A 672 -8.23 1.09 0.91
N LEU A 673 -8.23 -0.02 0.16
CA LEU A 673 -8.83 -1.27 0.61
C LEU A 673 -7.94 -1.95 1.67
N LEU A 674 -8.58 -2.48 2.71
CA LEU A 674 -7.96 -3.44 3.62
C LEU A 674 -8.59 -4.81 3.40
N ILE A 675 -7.83 -5.72 2.80
CA ILE A 675 -8.28 -7.10 2.58
C ILE A 675 -7.35 -8.03 3.35
N GLU A 676 -7.82 -8.57 4.46
CA GLU A 676 -6.96 -9.31 5.38
C GLU A 676 -7.63 -10.54 6.01
N ASP A 677 -6.82 -11.55 6.29
CA ASP A 677 -7.22 -12.75 7.03
C ASP A 677 -8.36 -13.56 6.36
N ASN A 678 -8.53 -13.46 5.03
CA ASN A 678 -9.60 -14.13 4.30
C ASN A 678 -9.14 -15.48 3.70
N LEU A 679 -10.11 -16.38 3.48
CA LEU A 679 -9.95 -17.55 2.62
C LEU A 679 -10.75 -17.32 1.33
N ILE A 680 -10.09 -17.32 0.19
CA ILE A 680 -10.68 -17.16 -1.14
C ILE A 680 -10.39 -18.45 -1.92
N THR A 681 -11.45 -19.25 -2.17
CA THR A 681 -11.29 -20.59 -2.72
C THR A 681 -12.33 -20.93 -3.77
N GLY A 682 -11.97 -21.74 -4.76
CA GLY A 682 -12.88 -22.23 -5.79
C GLY A 682 -13.45 -21.14 -6.71
N THR A 683 -12.75 -20.01 -6.83
CA THR A 683 -13.18 -18.94 -7.75
C THR A 683 -12.91 -19.32 -9.21
N GLY A 684 -13.73 -18.77 -10.13
CA GLY A 684 -13.66 -19.06 -11.55
C GLY A 684 -14.29 -20.38 -11.96
N TRP A 685 -15.07 -21.02 -11.08
CA TRP A 685 -15.65 -22.36 -11.31
C TRP A 685 -16.54 -22.47 -12.55
N GLN A 686 -17.12 -21.39 -13.01
CA GLN A 686 -17.90 -21.35 -14.25
C GLN A 686 -17.03 -21.52 -15.50
N ALA A 687 -15.73 -21.35 -15.39
CA ALA A 687 -14.81 -21.36 -16.53
C ALA A 687 -15.25 -20.41 -17.67
N MET A 688 -15.88 -19.32 -17.29
CA MET A 688 -16.57 -18.43 -18.21
C MET A 688 -15.59 -17.52 -18.95
N GLU A 689 -14.52 -17.18 -18.29
CA GLU A 689 -13.59 -16.16 -18.77
C GLU A 689 -12.14 -16.65 -18.58
N LEU A 690 -11.37 -16.59 -19.66
CA LEU A 690 -9.98 -17.02 -19.62
C LEU A 690 -9.00 -15.87 -19.46
N SER A 691 -9.42 -14.66 -19.72
CA SER A 691 -8.53 -13.53 -19.78
C SER A 691 -9.16 -12.19 -19.39
N TRP A 692 -10.37 -12.21 -18.83
CA TRP A 692 -11.13 -11.00 -18.60
C TRP A 692 -12.02 -11.09 -17.35
N GLU A 693 -11.85 -10.16 -16.43
CA GLU A 693 -12.64 -9.99 -15.21
C GLU A 693 -12.61 -11.17 -14.19
N ALA A 694 -11.85 -12.23 -14.46
CA ALA A 694 -11.81 -13.41 -13.61
C ALA A 694 -10.64 -13.37 -12.61
N GLY A 695 -10.94 -13.61 -11.33
CA GLY A 695 -9.92 -13.64 -10.29
C GLY A 695 -10.45 -14.04 -8.91
N GLY A 696 -9.55 -14.39 -8.01
CA GLY A 696 -9.86 -14.41 -6.58
C GLY A 696 -10.22 -12.99 -6.12
N ILE A 697 -9.37 -12.04 -6.49
CA ILE A 697 -9.65 -10.60 -6.38
C ILE A 697 -9.36 -9.97 -7.74
N LYS A 698 -10.23 -9.10 -8.21
CA LYS A 698 -9.96 -8.22 -9.34
C LYS A 698 -10.40 -6.79 -9.05
N VAL A 699 -9.42 -5.88 -9.02
CA VAL A 699 -9.64 -4.45 -8.79
C VAL A 699 -8.94 -3.61 -9.85
N HIS A 700 -9.54 -2.47 -10.17
CA HIS A 700 -9.01 -1.50 -11.11
C HIS A 700 -8.76 -0.17 -10.41
N ASN A 701 -7.72 0.56 -10.82
CA ASN A 701 -7.39 1.88 -10.31
C ASN A 701 -7.38 1.92 -8.77
N SER A 702 -6.76 0.91 -8.16
CA SER A 702 -6.62 0.83 -6.71
C SER A 702 -5.36 1.57 -6.26
N ILE A 703 -5.52 2.48 -5.31
CA ILE A 703 -4.44 3.30 -4.79
C ILE A 703 -4.36 3.10 -3.27
N GLY A 704 -3.15 2.87 -2.75
CA GLY A 704 -2.89 2.83 -1.32
C GLY A 704 -3.61 1.69 -0.58
N SER A 705 -3.84 0.55 -1.23
CA SER A 705 -4.50 -0.61 -0.63
C SER A 705 -3.52 -1.58 0.00
N LEU A 706 -3.97 -2.24 1.07
CA LEU A 706 -3.22 -3.25 1.81
C LEU A 706 -3.94 -4.60 1.74
N ILE A 707 -3.32 -5.56 1.04
CA ILE A 707 -3.83 -6.93 0.87
C ILE A 707 -2.89 -7.87 1.61
N ARG A 708 -3.32 -8.41 2.75
CA ARG A 708 -2.41 -9.17 3.62
C ARG A 708 -3.04 -10.37 4.29
N ARG A 709 -2.22 -11.39 4.56
CA ARG A 709 -2.60 -12.57 5.32
C ARG A 709 -3.84 -13.29 4.79
N ASN A 710 -4.04 -13.25 3.47
CA ASN A 710 -5.10 -14.00 2.82
C ASN A 710 -4.57 -15.34 2.30
N ILE A 711 -5.46 -16.30 2.17
CA ILE A 711 -5.22 -17.58 1.50
C ILE A 711 -6.04 -17.60 0.23
N PHE A 712 -5.36 -17.74 -0.91
CA PHE A 712 -5.95 -18.00 -2.22
C PHE A 712 -5.66 -19.43 -2.60
N THR A 713 -6.70 -20.19 -2.92
CA THR A 713 -6.52 -21.59 -3.33
C THR A 713 -7.61 -22.05 -4.28
N GLU A 714 -7.30 -23.05 -5.08
CA GLU A 714 -8.23 -23.67 -6.03
C GLU A 714 -8.89 -22.69 -7.03
N THR A 715 -8.23 -21.60 -7.35
CA THR A 715 -8.68 -20.69 -8.41
C THR A 715 -8.57 -21.39 -9.75
N PHE A 716 -9.64 -21.36 -10.55
CA PHE A 716 -9.75 -22.09 -11.79
C PHE A 716 -9.90 -21.15 -12.98
N ARG A 717 -8.99 -21.26 -13.97
CA ARG A 717 -8.96 -20.45 -15.20
C ARG A 717 -9.03 -18.95 -14.96
N ALA A 718 -8.44 -18.49 -13.87
CA ALA A 718 -8.44 -17.11 -13.42
C ALA A 718 -7.17 -16.81 -12.64
N ASP A 719 -6.88 -15.54 -12.35
CA ASP A 719 -5.77 -15.16 -11.50
C ASP A 719 -6.18 -15.24 -10.02
N HIS A 720 -5.24 -15.50 -9.11
CA HIS A 720 -5.57 -15.36 -7.70
C HIS A 720 -5.85 -13.90 -7.35
N LEU A 721 -4.98 -13.00 -7.84
CA LEU A 721 -5.12 -11.56 -7.66
C LEU A 721 -4.78 -10.83 -8.96
N TRP A 722 -5.73 -10.09 -9.48
CA TRP A 722 -5.54 -9.22 -10.64
C TRP A 722 -5.78 -7.76 -10.25
N MET A 723 -4.75 -6.95 -10.34
CA MET A 723 -4.82 -5.50 -10.22
C MET A 723 -4.70 -4.89 -11.62
N ASP A 724 -5.85 -4.50 -12.17
CA ASP A 724 -5.96 -4.01 -13.53
C ASP A 724 -5.87 -2.48 -13.57
N VAL A 725 -5.16 -1.96 -14.50
CA VAL A 725 -4.98 -0.57 -14.93
C VAL A 725 -4.88 0.49 -13.81
N GLY A 726 -3.73 1.17 -13.74
CA GLY A 726 -3.58 2.40 -12.93
C GLY A 726 -3.56 2.15 -11.43
N ASN A 727 -2.89 1.08 -10.99
CA ASN A 727 -2.73 0.76 -9.58
C ASN A 727 -1.46 1.39 -9.03
N GLU A 728 -1.54 2.04 -7.87
CA GLU A 728 -0.44 2.80 -7.30
C GLU A 728 -0.32 2.60 -5.80
N ASN A 729 0.90 2.45 -5.32
CA ASN A 729 1.26 2.42 -3.90
C ASN A 729 0.50 1.35 -3.09
N ASN A 730 0.22 0.19 -3.71
CA ASN A 730 -0.41 -0.93 -3.04
C ASN A 730 0.63 -1.89 -2.48
N ARG A 731 0.30 -2.53 -1.35
CA ARG A 731 1.12 -3.59 -0.77
C ARG A 731 0.36 -4.89 -0.68
N ILE A 732 0.99 -5.96 -1.17
CA ILE A 732 0.49 -7.33 -1.15
C ILE A 732 1.47 -8.15 -0.33
N THR A 733 1.12 -8.49 0.91
CA THR A 733 2.09 -9.05 1.86
C THR A 733 1.54 -10.20 2.69
N ARG A 734 2.40 -11.19 2.99
CA ARG A 734 2.08 -12.35 3.82
C ARG A 734 0.84 -13.12 3.39
N ASN A 735 0.59 -13.23 2.10
CA ASN A 735 -0.48 -14.05 1.56
C ASN A 735 0.05 -15.42 1.12
N LEU A 736 -0.82 -16.41 1.09
CA LEU A 736 -0.61 -17.68 0.42
C LEU A 736 -1.35 -17.70 -0.92
N PHE A 737 -0.62 -18.02 -1.99
CA PHE A 737 -1.15 -18.22 -3.34
C PHE A 737 -0.88 -19.65 -3.74
N LEU A 738 -1.89 -20.52 -3.59
CA LEU A 738 -1.74 -21.97 -3.61
C LEU A 738 -2.64 -22.63 -4.67
N ASP A 739 -2.14 -23.69 -5.30
CA ASP A 739 -2.94 -24.64 -6.10
C ASP A 739 -3.86 -23.98 -7.14
N GLY A 740 -3.35 -23.06 -7.93
CA GLY A 740 -4.07 -22.50 -9.06
C GLY A 740 -4.20 -23.54 -10.19
N ARG A 741 -5.45 -23.90 -10.57
CA ARG A 741 -5.72 -24.89 -11.60
C ARG A 741 -6.01 -24.24 -12.94
N GLU A 742 -5.28 -24.64 -13.98
CA GLU A 742 -5.35 -24.03 -15.33
C GLU A 742 -5.26 -22.49 -15.25
N GLN A 743 -4.48 -22.01 -14.28
CA GLN A 743 -4.39 -20.62 -13.90
C GLN A 743 -3.40 -19.89 -14.82
N ARG A 744 -3.73 -18.64 -15.17
CA ARG A 744 -2.82 -17.78 -15.90
C ARG A 744 -1.67 -17.35 -15.02
N GLU A 745 -1.96 -16.54 -14.02
CA GLU A 745 -1.00 -15.96 -13.10
C GLU A 745 -1.50 -16.07 -11.65
N ALA A 746 -0.58 -16.14 -10.69
CA ALA A 746 -1.00 -15.98 -9.31
C ALA A 746 -1.27 -14.51 -8.99
N ILE A 747 -0.35 -13.61 -9.35
CA ILE A 747 -0.59 -12.16 -9.30
C ILE A 747 -0.39 -11.57 -10.70
N PHE A 748 -1.37 -10.79 -11.15
CA PHE A 748 -1.28 -10.00 -12.36
C PHE A 748 -1.42 -8.50 -12.04
N ILE A 749 -0.40 -7.70 -12.39
CA ILE A 749 -0.42 -6.24 -12.28
C ILE A 749 -0.41 -5.66 -13.69
N GLU A 750 -1.52 -5.04 -14.12
CA GLU A 750 -1.69 -4.55 -15.48
C GLU A 750 -1.61 -3.02 -15.56
N CYS A 751 -0.89 -2.51 -16.56
CA CYS A 751 -0.83 -1.10 -16.96
C CYS A 751 -0.67 -0.10 -15.79
N SER A 752 0.26 -0.40 -14.89
CA SER A 752 0.57 0.44 -13.72
C SER A 752 1.94 1.08 -13.90
N ARG A 753 1.95 2.35 -14.31
CA ARG A 753 3.18 3.10 -14.62
C ARG A 753 3.63 4.00 -13.47
N ASP A 754 2.66 4.55 -12.76
CA ASP A 754 2.89 5.55 -11.72
C ASP A 754 2.80 4.89 -10.33
N GLY A 755 3.62 5.34 -9.40
CA GLY A 755 3.72 4.73 -8.07
C GLY A 755 4.42 3.36 -8.03
N ILE A 756 4.59 2.82 -6.84
CA ILE A 756 5.20 1.51 -6.58
C ILE A 756 4.10 0.54 -6.17
N ASN A 757 4.09 -0.66 -6.75
CA ASN A 757 3.31 -1.77 -6.21
C ASN A 757 4.28 -2.79 -5.61
N LEU A 758 4.12 -3.09 -4.33
CA LEU A 758 5.02 -3.96 -3.56
C LEU A 758 4.38 -5.30 -3.27
N ILE A 759 5.08 -6.37 -3.65
CA ILE A 759 4.70 -7.76 -3.41
C ILE A 759 5.79 -8.37 -2.52
N ASP A 760 5.51 -8.55 -1.23
CA ASP A 760 6.52 -8.97 -0.27
C ASP A 760 6.05 -10.05 0.72
N ASN A 761 6.99 -10.86 1.19
CA ASN A 761 6.75 -11.88 2.20
C ASN A 761 5.60 -12.85 1.88
N ASN A 762 5.28 -13.10 0.61
CA ASN A 762 4.24 -14.05 0.21
C ASN A 762 4.84 -15.44 -0.08
N ILE A 763 3.98 -16.44 -0.09
CA ILE A 763 4.30 -17.80 -0.54
C ILE A 763 3.45 -18.12 -1.75
N PHE A 764 4.11 -18.40 -2.88
CA PHE A 764 3.51 -18.89 -4.11
C PHE A 764 3.88 -20.37 -4.27
N TRP A 765 2.89 -21.23 -4.50
CA TRP A 765 3.13 -22.66 -4.61
C TRP A 765 2.13 -23.36 -5.53
N ASN A 766 2.65 -24.15 -6.47
CA ASN A 766 1.86 -24.89 -7.47
C ASN A 766 1.04 -23.95 -8.36
N VAL A 767 1.67 -22.99 -9.01
CA VAL A 767 1.04 -22.16 -10.04
C VAL A 767 1.00 -22.95 -11.33
N GLU A 768 -0.04 -23.78 -11.49
CA GLU A 768 -0.21 -24.68 -12.62
C GLU A 768 -0.85 -23.96 -13.81
N GLY A 769 -0.02 -23.40 -14.68
CA GLY A 769 -0.50 -22.94 -15.97
C GLY A 769 -0.81 -24.13 -16.88
N ARG A 770 -2.04 -24.32 -17.24
CA ARG A 770 -2.46 -25.18 -18.34
C ARG A 770 -3.40 -24.41 -19.23
N PHE A 771 -2.85 -23.59 -20.04
CA PHE A 771 -3.64 -22.98 -21.08
C PHE A 771 -3.43 -23.79 -22.38
N ASN A 772 -4.49 -24.45 -22.86
CA ASN A 772 -4.49 -25.08 -24.14
C ASN A 772 -5.12 -24.11 -25.16
N PRO A 773 -4.42 -23.69 -26.22
CA PRO A 773 -5.03 -22.85 -27.27
C PRO A 773 -6.33 -23.42 -27.84
N ALA A 774 -6.50 -24.75 -27.82
CA ALA A 774 -7.74 -25.38 -28.21
C ALA A 774 -8.93 -25.14 -27.29
N ASP A 775 -8.68 -24.69 -26.05
CA ASP A 775 -9.71 -24.33 -25.11
C ASP A 775 -10.14 -22.86 -25.27
N VAL A 776 -9.46 -22.09 -26.10
CA VAL A 776 -9.90 -20.74 -26.48
C VAL A 776 -11.04 -20.90 -27.49
N PRO A 777 -12.24 -20.45 -27.19
CA PRO A 777 -13.35 -20.60 -28.11
C PRO A 777 -13.36 -19.51 -29.20
N ALA A 778 -12.20 -19.19 -29.71
CA ALA A 778 -11.99 -18.29 -30.80
C ALA A 778 -11.29 -19.04 -31.93
N GLU A 779 -11.75 -18.88 -33.16
CA GLU A 779 -11.08 -19.46 -34.29
C GLU A 779 -9.70 -18.84 -34.52
N PRO A 780 -8.73 -19.61 -35.04
CA PRO A 780 -7.42 -19.09 -35.45
C PRO A 780 -7.57 -17.87 -36.34
N GLY A 781 -6.86 -16.79 -35.99
CA GLY A 781 -6.95 -15.52 -36.72
C GLY A 781 -8.05 -14.58 -36.24
N SER A 782 -8.88 -14.97 -35.28
CA SER A 782 -9.80 -14.03 -34.59
C SER A 782 -9.06 -13.10 -33.61
N SER A 783 -9.68 -12.00 -33.25
CA SER A 783 -9.07 -11.06 -32.25
C SER A 783 -8.80 -11.70 -30.90
N GLY A 784 -9.70 -12.59 -30.44
CA GLY A 784 -9.48 -13.38 -29.25
C GLY A 784 -8.31 -14.34 -29.34
N TRP A 785 -8.14 -15.01 -30.47
CA TRP A 785 -7.02 -15.89 -30.76
C TRP A 785 -5.68 -15.14 -30.72
N TYR A 786 -5.59 -14.01 -31.43
CA TYR A 786 -4.36 -13.20 -31.44
C TYR A 786 -3.96 -12.70 -30.05
N LYS A 787 -4.92 -12.32 -29.23
CA LYS A 787 -4.61 -11.93 -27.84
C LYS A 787 -3.99 -13.10 -27.06
N MET A 788 -4.47 -14.29 -27.26
CA MET A 788 -3.94 -15.47 -26.58
C MET A 788 -2.55 -15.86 -27.07
N GLU A 789 -2.29 -15.74 -28.38
CA GLU A 789 -0.93 -15.91 -28.93
C GLU A 789 0.01 -14.80 -28.44
N GLU A 790 -0.49 -13.56 -28.35
CA GLU A 790 0.28 -12.42 -27.90
C GLU A 790 0.62 -12.52 -26.40
N LEU A 791 -0.26 -13.08 -25.58
CA LEU A 791 0.01 -13.34 -24.16
C LEU A 791 1.01 -14.47 -23.93
N GLY A 792 1.40 -15.20 -25.00
CA GLY A 792 2.29 -16.35 -24.92
C GLY A 792 1.63 -17.50 -24.14
N VAL A 793 1.25 -18.48 -24.85
CA VAL A 793 0.36 -19.60 -24.49
C VAL A 793 0.78 -20.42 -23.26
N VAL A 794 1.85 -20.09 -22.59
CA VAL A 794 2.29 -20.79 -21.38
C VAL A 794 2.01 -19.90 -20.19
N ASN A 795 0.88 -20.11 -19.57
CA ASN A 795 0.49 -19.49 -18.30
C ASN A 795 1.18 -20.22 -17.14
N GLY A 796 0.98 -19.74 -15.92
CA GLY A 796 1.62 -20.30 -14.73
C GLY A 796 2.78 -19.44 -14.25
N TYR A 797 2.64 -18.13 -14.38
CA TYR A 797 3.54 -17.15 -13.75
C TYR A 797 3.15 -16.92 -12.29
N ALA A 798 4.12 -16.77 -11.38
CA ALA A 798 3.79 -16.34 -10.02
C ALA A 798 3.45 -14.86 -10.00
N VAL A 799 4.34 -14.03 -10.51
CA VAL A 799 4.12 -12.57 -10.62
C VAL A 799 4.25 -12.18 -12.08
N TYR A 800 3.17 -11.70 -12.65
CA TYR A 800 3.12 -11.25 -14.03
C TYR A 800 2.70 -9.78 -14.11
N GLY A 801 3.32 -9.04 -14.99
CA GLY A 801 2.93 -7.67 -15.31
C GLY A 801 2.78 -7.47 -16.81
N GLU A 802 1.80 -6.66 -17.22
CA GLU A 802 1.65 -6.23 -18.60
C GLU A 802 1.69 -4.71 -18.64
N GLY A 803 2.73 -4.13 -19.25
CA GLY A 803 2.90 -2.68 -19.29
C GLY A 803 3.00 -2.03 -17.90
N THR A 804 3.74 -2.65 -16.99
CA THR A 804 3.86 -2.21 -15.60
C THR A 804 5.30 -1.81 -15.31
N ASP A 805 5.52 -0.62 -14.78
CA ASP A 805 6.78 -0.13 -14.24
C ASP A 805 6.79 -0.21 -12.71
N ARG A 806 7.96 -0.11 -12.08
CA ARG A 806 8.15 0.00 -10.62
C ARG A 806 7.47 -1.11 -9.81
N LEU A 807 7.48 -2.33 -10.32
CA LEU A 807 6.98 -3.48 -9.59
C LEU A 807 8.08 -4.03 -8.69
N HIS A 808 7.89 -3.93 -7.37
CA HIS A 808 8.83 -4.41 -6.38
C HIS A 808 8.38 -5.78 -5.87
N VAL A 809 9.24 -6.78 -5.98
CA VAL A 809 8.98 -8.15 -5.55
C VAL A 809 10.10 -8.57 -4.61
N GLU A 810 9.81 -8.65 -3.32
CA GLU A 810 10.83 -8.76 -2.30
C GLU A 810 10.49 -9.81 -1.23
N HIS A 811 11.49 -10.57 -0.81
CA HIS A 811 11.34 -11.54 0.27
C HIS A 811 10.21 -12.58 0.10
N ASN A 812 9.87 -13.01 -1.12
CA ASN A 812 8.86 -14.03 -1.36
C ASN A 812 9.49 -15.42 -1.51
N LEU A 813 8.74 -16.47 -1.15
CA LEU A 813 8.97 -17.83 -1.64
C LEU A 813 8.13 -18.04 -2.90
N ILE A 814 8.80 -18.28 -4.00
CA ILE A 814 8.18 -18.51 -5.32
C ILE A 814 8.54 -19.91 -5.79
N GLY A 815 7.62 -20.86 -5.56
CA GLY A 815 7.88 -22.26 -5.82
C GLY A 815 6.91 -22.91 -6.81
N ARG A 816 7.45 -23.81 -7.63
CA ARG A 816 6.68 -24.66 -8.52
C ARG A 816 5.74 -23.91 -9.46
N CYS A 817 6.27 -22.85 -10.08
CA CYS A 817 5.58 -22.15 -11.14
C CYS A 817 5.86 -22.87 -12.46
N ARG A 818 4.84 -23.07 -13.28
CA ARG A 818 5.02 -23.75 -14.58
C ARG A 818 5.91 -22.93 -15.53
N SER A 819 5.71 -21.61 -15.56
CA SER A 819 6.50 -20.70 -16.39
C SER A 819 7.58 -19.99 -15.56
N ALA A 820 7.47 -18.70 -15.38
CA ALA A 820 8.47 -17.94 -14.63
C ALA A 820 7.96 -17.48 -13.27
N GLY A 821 8.90 -17.30 -12.34
CA GLY A 821 8.61 -16.67 -11.05
C GLY A 821 8.20 -15.21 -11.22
N TYR A 822 8.92 -14.49 -12.08
CA TYR A 822 8.64 -13.08 -12.39
C TYR A 822 8.75 -12.83 -13.90
N PHE A 823 7.77 -12.13 -14.46
CA PHE A 823 7.80 -11.64 -15.83
C PHE A 823 6.94 -10.39 -16.00
N VAL A 824 7.49 -9.35 -16.63
CA VAL A 824 6.72 -8.19 -17.11
C VAL A 824 6.89 -8.04 -18.60
N LYS A 825 5.75 -7.96 -19.31
CA LYS A 825 5.70 -7.79 -20.77
C LYS A 825 5.40 -6.33 -21.11
N PRO A 826 6.25 -5.63 -21.87
CA PRO A 826 5.90 -4.33 -22.44
C PRO A 826 4.91 -4.51 -23.58
N VAL A 827 3.84 -3.72 -23.60
CA VAL A 827 2.77 -3.81 -24.60
C VAL A 827 2.59 -2.48 -25.32
N ALA A 828 2.98 -2.44 -26.58
CA ALA A 828 3.08 -1.20 -27.36
C ALA A 828 1.77 -0.41 -27.43
N PHE A 829 0.61 -1.04 -27.60
CA PHE A 829 -0.66 -0.34 -27.70
C PHE A 829 -1.10 0.27 -26.36
N ARG A 830 -0.69 -0.32 -25.25
CA ARG A 830 -0.95 0.23 -23.91
C ARG A 830 -0.08 1.45 -23.61
N ILE A 831 1.10 1.53 -24.21
CA ILE A 831 2.03 2.66 -24.07
C ILE A 831 1.60 3.83 -24.96
N HIS A 832 1.24 3.56 -26.22
CA HIS A 832 1.06 4.55 -27.26
C HIS A 832 -0.40 4.75 -27.72
N GLY A 833 -1.33 3.93 -27.22
CA GLY A 833 -2.75 4.01 -27.56
C GLY A 833 -3.45 5.22 -26.93
N PRO A 834 -4.71 5.50 -27.29
CA PRO A 834 -5.49 6.57 -26.68
C PRO A 834 -5.57 6.43 -25.16
N GLY A 835 -5.06 7.42 -24.44
CA GLY A 835 -4.99 7.38 -22.98
C GLY A 835 -3.88 6.52 -22.41
N GLY A 836 -2.78 6.30 -23.16
CA GLY A 836 -1.65 5.40 -22.82
C GLY A 836 -1.26 5.39 -21.34
N ARG A 837 -1.67 4.33 -20.63
CA ARG A 837 -1.44 4.13 -19.18
C ARG A 837 -0.32 3.11 -18.92
N GLY A 838 0.11 2.41 -19.95
CA GLY A 838 1.10 1.34 -19.82
C GLY A 838 2.51 1.87 -19.65
N GLY A 839 3.27 1.20 -18.81
CA GLY A 839 4.72 1.31 -18.66
C GLY A 839 5.47 0.40 -19.65
N THR A 840 6.78 0.42 -19.56
CA THR A 840 7.70 -0.34 -20.42
C THR A 840 8.31 -1.55 -19.73
N GLY A 841 7.96 -1.82 -18.47
CA GLY A 841 8.52 -2.92 -17.67
C GLY A 841 9.90 -2.58 -17.09
N ARG A 842 10.09 -1.34 -16.64
CA ARG A 842 11.36 -0.83 -16.09
C ARG A 842 11.23 -0.49 -14.61
N GLU A 843 12.37 -0.25 -14.00
CA GLU A 843 12.49 0.16 -12.59
C GLU A 843 11.91 -0.88 -11.62
N ALA A 844 11.79 -2.14 -12.07
CA ALA A 844 11.42 -3.24 -11.18
C ALA A 844 12.56 -3.57 -10.21
N ARG A 845 12.21 -3.99 -8.99
CA ARG A 845 13.16 -4.49 -7.99
C ARG A 845 12.77 -5.90 -7.57
N ILE A 846 13.65 -6.84 -7.86
CA ILE A 846 13.46 -8.26 -7.52
C ILE A 846 14.52 -8.64 -6.51
N ARG A 847 14.20 -8.54 -5.22
CA ARG A 847 15.20 -8.61 -4.15
C ARG A 847 14.88 -9.66 -3.10
N ASN A 848 15.91 -10.35 -2.67
CA ASN A 848 15.86 -11.23 -1.51
C ASN A 848 14.75 -12.31 -1.60
N ASN A 849 14.36 -12.75 -2.81
CA ASN A 849 13.37 -13.82 -2.99
C ASN A 849 14.05 -15.18 -2.98
N LEU A 850 13.29 -16.20 -2.65
CA LEU A 850 13.65 -17.60 -2.80
C LEU A 850 12.84 -18.20 -3.96
N PHE A 851 13.50 -18.45 -5.10
CA PHE A 851 12.92 -19.13 -6.26
C PHE A 851 13.21 -20.63 -6.16
N TYR A 852 12.15 -21.45 -6.28
CA TYR A 852 12.24 -22.89 -6.13
C TYR A 852 11.53 -23.61 -7.28
N GLU A 853 12.24 -24.43 -8.05
CA GLU A 853 11.67 -25.27 -9.13
C GLU A 853 10.73 -24.50 -10.10
N CYS A 854 11.05 -23.28 -10.48
CA CYS A 854 10.31 -22.58 -11.54
C CYS A 854 10.63 -23.20 -12.90
N GLY A 855 9.59 -23.55 -13.66
CA GLY A 855 9.72 -24.43 -14.82
C GLY A 855 10.49 -23.83 -16.00
N GLU A 856 10.28 -22.53 -16.31
CA GLU A 856 10.93 -21.85 -17.43
C GLU A 856 12.06 -20.93 -16.95
N ALA A 857 11.77 -20.07 -16.00
CA ALA A 857 12.71 -19.09 -15.50
C ALA A 857 12.37 -18.67 -14.06
N ALA A 858 13.36 -18.16 -13.30
CA ALA A 858 13.12 -17.43 -12.09
C ALA A 858 12.68 -16.01 -12.41
N ILE A 859 13.48 -15.31 -13.23
CA ILE A 859 13.27 -13.92 -13.60
C ILE A 859 13.37 -13.74 -15.11
N LYS A 860 12.38 -13.03 -15.69
CA LYS A 860 12.38 -12.57 -17.06
C LYS A 860 12.24 -11.04 -17.07
N PHE A 861 13.34 -10.34 -17.28
CA PHE A 861 13.31 -8.89 -17.48
C PHE A 861 13.04 -8.53 -18.94
N PRO A 862 12.16 -7.56 -19.23
CA PRO A 862 12.04 -7.07 -20.60
C PRO A 862 13.34 -6.41 -21.08
N THR A 863 13.97 -5.58 -20.24
CA THR A 863 15.23 -4.88 -20.53
C THR A 863 16.13 -4.86 -19.32
N ARG A 864 17.33 -4.33 -19.50
CA ARG A 864 18.31 -4.12 -18.40
C ARG A 864 17.99 -2.98 -17.45
N ASP A 865 16.91 -2.23 -17.67
CA ASP A 865 16.51 -1.09 -16.83
C ASP A 865 15.73 -1.53 -15.59
N ASN A 866 16.20 -2.61 -14.96
CA ASN A 866 15.63 -3.26 -13.79
C ASN A 866 16.74 -3.65 -12.82
N ASP A 867 16.38 -4.10 -11.62
CA ASP A 867 17.33 -4.48 -10.58
C ASP A 867 16.97 -5.82 -9.95
N ALA A 868 17.99 -6.67 -9.75
CA ALA A 868 17.87 -7.91 -9.00
C ALA A 868 19.05 -8.03 -8.03
N GLN A 869 18.78 -8.30 -6.74
CA GLN A 869 19.81 -8.44 -5.71
C GLN A 869 19.40 -9.42 -4.59
N GLY A 870 20.37 -10.21 -4.14
CA GLY A 870 20.24 -11.05 -2.95
C GLY A 870 19.25 -12.22 -3.10
N ASN A 871 18.87 -12.62 -4.30
CA ASN A 871 17.94 -13.73 -4.52
C ASN A 871 18.63 -15.09 -4.38
N ALA A 872 17.88 -16.08 -3.93
CA ALA A 872 18.31 -17.48 -3.92
C ALA A 872 17.57 -18.28 -5.00
N TYR A 873 18.30 -19.11 -5.73
CA TYR A 873 17.82 -19.90 -6.85
C TYR A 873 18.02 -21.38 -6.56
N VAL A 874 16.96 -22.10 -6.24
CA VAL A 874 17.03 -23.48 -5.74
C VAL A 874 16.40 -24.45 -6.73
N ASN A 875 17.11 -25.52 -7.07
CA ASN A 875 16.68 -26.57 -7.99
C ASN A 875 16.21 -26.02 -9.35
N MET A 876 16.82 -24.94 -9.83
CA MET A 876 16.43 -24.28 -11.07
C MET A 876 16.95 -25.01 -12.31
N PRO A 877 16.23 -25.01 -13.44
CA PRO A 877 16.74 -25.49 -14.73
C PRO A 877 17.84 -24.56 -15.25
N GLY A 878 18.59 -25.00 -16.28
CA GLY A 878 19.58 -24.13 -16.92
C GLY A 878 18.93 -22.94 -17.64
N GLY A 879 19.59 -21.78 -17.66
CA GLY A 879 19.11 -20.57 -18.34
C GLY A 879 17.89 -19.91 -17.69
N TYR A 880 17.80 -19.93 -16.38
CA TYR A 880 16.65 -19.48 -15.60
C TYR A 880 16.59 -17.96 -15.37
N LEU A 881 17.59 -17.20 -15.80
CA LEU A 881 17.64 -15.74 -15.73
C LEU A 881 17.66 -15.18 -17.16
N ARG A 882 16.72 -14.30 -17.48
CA ARG A 882 16.50 -13.89 -18.86
C ARG A 882 16.31 -12.39 -19.01
N VAL A 883 16.88 -11.83 -20.08
CA VAL A 883 16.58 -10.47 -20.59
C VAL A 883 16.08 -10.63 -22.03
N LEU A 884 14.90 -10.10 -22.32
CA LEU A 884 14.20 -10.30 -23.58
C LEU A 884 14.70 -9.37 -24.69
N TYR A 885 14.97 -8.12 -24.36
CA TYR A 885 15.34 -7.11 -25.36
C TYR A 885 16.68 -6.45 -25.05
N PRO A 886 17.52 -6.13 -26.05
CA PRO A 886 17.29 -6.42 -27.48
C PRO A 886 17.30 -7.92 -27.78
N ALA A 887 16.44 -8.35 -28.71
CA ALA A 887 16.40 -9.75 -29.17
C ALA A 887 17.75 -10.17 -29.82
N PRO A 888 18.14 -11.47 -29.76
CA PRO A 888 17.39 -12.58 -29.15
C PRO A 888 17.42 -12.56 -27.61
N GLU A 889 16.43 -13.22 -27.00
CA GLU A 889 16.36 -13.43 -25.55
C GLU A 889 17.64 -14.06 -25.01
N ASN A 890 18.21 -13.47 -23.97
CA ASN A 890 19.39 -14.03 -23.29
C ASN A 890 18.95 -14.98 -22.19
N CYS A 891 19.40 -16.23 -22.24
CA CYS A 891 19.13 -17.26 -21.24
C CYS A 891 20.42 -17.52 -20.44
N LEU A 892 20.48 -17.04 -19.23
CA LEU A 892 21.68 -17.04 -18.41
C LEU A 892 21.50 -17.83 -17.11
N ASN A 893 22.63 -18.32 -16.58
CA ASN A 893 22.72 -18.72 -15.17
C ASN A 893 23.26 -17.56 -14.36
N LEU A 894 23.34 -17.73 -13.04
CA LEU A 894 23.71 -16.66 -12.10
C LEU A 894 25.08 -16.02 -12.42
N ASP A 895 26.12 -16.84 -12.70
CA ASP A 895 27.48 -16.33 -12.99
C ASP A 895 27.47 -15.36 -14.19
N ALA A 896 26.80 -15.74 -15.28
CA ALA A 896 26.71 -14.88 -16.47
C ALA A 896 25.79 -13.66 -16.24
N TRP A 897 24.77 -13.78 -15.43
CA TRP A 897 23.87 -12.71 -15.02
C TRP A 897 24.63 -11.62 -14.24
N GLN A 898 25.49 -12.07 -13.31
CA GLN A 898 26.37 -11.18 -12.53
C GLN A 898 27.45 -10.53 -13.41
N GLU A 899 28.07 -11.31 -14.30
CA GLU A 899 29.17 -10.84 -15.15
C GLU A 899 28.71 -9.84 -16.23
N PHE A 900 27.62 -10.15 -16.96
CA PHE A 900 27.17 -9.35 -18.10
C PHE A 900 26.30 -8.16 -17.71
N PHE A 901 25.46 -8.30 -16.69
CA PHE A 901 24.50 -7.28 -16.33
C PHE A 901 24.80 -6.62 -14.97
N GLY A 902 25.63 -7.23 -14.14
CA GLY A 902 25.89 -6.77 -12.78
C GLY A 902 24.72 -6.98 -11.82
N PHE A 903 23.70 -7.74 -12.24
CA PHE A 903 22.56 -8.08 -11.42
C PHE A 903 22.91 -9.13 -10.38
N ASP A 904 22.20 -9.12 -9.27
CA ASP A 904 22.21 -10.16 -8.24
C ASP A 904 23.61 -10.57 -7.75
N ARG A 905 24.45 -9.58 -7.45
CA ARG A 905 25.85 -9.84 -7.01
C ARG A 905 25.91 -10.62 -5.71
N GLU A 906 24.89 -10.52 -4.88
CA GLU A 906 24.72 -11.27 -3.63
C GLU A 906 23.80 -12.49 -3.82
N GLY A 907 23.38 -12.77 -5.05
CA GLY A 907 22.54 -13.91 -5.40
C GLY A 907 23.27 -15.24 -5.23
N GLN A 908 22.49 -16.29 -4.99
CA GLN A 908 23.03 -17.62 -4.69
C GLN A 908 22.25 -18.73 -5.36
N GLU A 909 22.94 -19.80 -5.76
CA GLU A 909 22.34 -21.04 -6.25
C GLU A 909 22.34 -22.08 -5.12
N GLY A 910 21.23 -22.84 -4.99
CA GLY A 910 21.09 -23.88 -3.99
C GLY A 910 20.52 -25.19 -4.54
N TRP A 911 20.69 -26.25 -3.75
CA TRP A 911 20.12 -27.55 -4.03
C TRP A 911 19.62 -28.19 -2.74
N PHE A 912 18.32 -28.05 -2.48
CA PHE A 912 17.64 -28.65 -1.33
C PHE A 912 16.13 -28.77 -1.60
N ASP A 913 15.41 -29.54 -0.80
CA ASP A 913 13.99 -29.77 -1.00
C ASP A 913 13.13 -28.90 -0.11
N ILE A 914 12.15 -28.23 -0.71
CA ILE A 914 11.08 -27.56 -0.01
C ILE A 914 9.78 -28.30 -0.28
N SER A 915 9.03 -28.60 0.75
CA SER A 915 7.68 -29.16 0.64
C SER A 915 6.67 -28.25 1.32
N VAL A 916 5.56 -28.00 0.64
CA VAL A 916 4.41 -27.26 1.16
C VAL A 916 3.19 -28.17 1.08
N ASP A 917 2.57 -28.45 2.22
CA ASP A 917 1.25 -29.07 2.29
C ASP A 917 0.21 -27.96 2.20
N THR A 918 -0.41 -27.85 1.02
CA THR A 918 -1.36 -26.76 0.69
C THR A 918 -2.72 -26.92 1.34
N LYS A 919 -3.01 -28.07 1.96
CA LYS A 919 -4.24 -28.33 2.71
C LYS A 919 -4.05 -28.14 4.22
N ALA A 920 -2.92 -28.61 4.74
CA ALA A 920 -2.57 -28.42 6.15
C ALA A 920 -1.90 -27.06 6.41
N PHE A 921 -1.57 -26.31 5.36
CA PHE A 921 -0.82 -25.04 5.42
C PHE A 921 0.47 -25.19 6.23
N THR A 922 1.31 -26.15 5.82
CA THR A 922 2.59 -26.36 6.46
C THR A 922 3.73 -26.37 5.45
N LEU A 923 4.92 -25.95 5.91
CA LEU A 923 6.14 -25.92 5.14
C LEU A 923 7.25 -26.67 5.84
N ARG A 924 8.07 -27.40 5.08
CA ARG A 924 9.28 -28.07 5.59
C ARG A 924 10.41 -27.92 4.57
N LEU A 925 11.59 -27.62 5.09
CA LEU A 925 12.86 -27.68 4.36
C LEU A 925 13.56 -28.97 4.70
N SER A 926 14.11 -29.69 3.72
CA SER A 926 14.77 -30.96 3.93
C SER A 926 15.96 -31.18 2.98
N ARG A 927 16.80 -32.14 3.33
CA ARG A 927 17.90 -32.57 2.46
C ARG A 927 17.37 -33.22 1.20
N PRO A 928 18.01 -33.00 0.04
CA PRO A 928 17.59 -33.62 -1.20
C PRO A 928 17.82 -35.14 -1.14
N GLU A 929 16.84 -35.88 -1.61
CA GLU A 929 16.96 -37.34 -1.72
C GLU A 929 18.04 -37.78 -2.72
N GLN A 930 18.38 -36.92 -3.67
CA GLN A 930 19.39 -37.21 -4.70
C GLN A 930 20.44 -36.09 -4.75
N PRO A 931 21.72 -36.41 -4.99
CA PRO A 931 22.76 -35.39 -5.12
C PRO A 931 22.52 -34.52 -6.38
N PRO A 932 23.00 -33.28 -6.39
CA PRO A 932 22.83 -32.36 -7.51
C PRO A 932 23.44 -32.95 -8.79
N ARG A 933 22.71 -32.80 -9.86
CA ARG A 933 23.12 -33.34 -11.23
C ARG A 933 24.23 -32.55 -11.89
N THR A 934 24.58 -31.41 -11.36
CA THR A 934 25.64 -30.52 -11.91
C THR A 934 26.83 -30.48 -10.97
N GLY A 935 28.04 -30.51 -11.51
CA GLY A 935 29.29 -30.50 -10.72
C GLY A 935 29.66 -29.14 -10.12
N ARG A 936 28.70 -28.24 -9.94
CA ARG A 936 28.90 -26.94 -9.30
C ARG A 936 28.73 -27.08 -7.78
N LEU A 937 29.47 -26.25 -7.04
CA LEU A 937 29.24 -26.03 -5.62
C LEU A 937 27.91 -25.31 -5.43
N HIS A 938 26.92 -26.03 -4.95
CA HIS A 938 25.62 -25.47 -4.58
C HIS A 938 25.50 -25.45 -3.05
N LEU A 939 24.74 -24.48 -2.54
CA LEU A 939 24.28 -24.50 -1.15
C LEU A 939 23.53 -25.80 -0.87
N ASP A 940 23.91 -26.52 0.15
CA ASP A 940 22.99 -27.46 0.76
C ASP A 940 22.08 -26.74 1.78
N GLU A 941 21.05 -27.41 2.26
CA GLU A 941 20.09 -26.83 3.18
C GLU A 941 20.74 -26.36 4.50
N SER A 942 21.83 -27.04 4.94
CA SER A 942 22.52 -26.68 6.18
C SER A 942 23.31 -25.38 6.02
N GLN A 943 23.88 -25.15 4.86
CA GLN A 943 24.56 -23.89 4.54
C GLN A 943 23.56 -22.74 4.43
N TYR A 944 22.43 -22.96 3.75
CA TYR A 944 21.37 -21.97 3.62
C TYR A 944 20.83 -21.49 4.97
N VAL A 945 20.54 -22.44 5.89
CA VAL A 945 19.93 -22.08 7.20
C VAL A 945 20.93 -21.58 8.23
N THR A 946 22.18 -21.96 8.17
CA THR A 946 23.15 -21.76 9.26
C THR A 946 24.30 -20.82 8.93
N ASP A 947 24.64 -20.68 7.65
CA ASP A 947 25.78 -19.84 7.26
C ASP A 947 25.39 -18.36 7.19
N PRO A 948 25.98 -17.48 8.02
CA PRO A 948 25.71 -16.04 7.98
C PRO A 948 26.01 -15.38 6.63
N ALA A 949 26.81 -16.00 5.76
CA ALA A 949 27.11 -15.48 4.43
C ALA A 949 25.87 -15.44 3.52
N TYR A 950 24.86 -16.27 3.80
CA TYR A 950 23.62 -16.33 3.04
C TYR A 950 22.49 -15.46 3.60
N LEU A 951 22.74 -14.79 4.71
CA LEU A 951 21.78 -13.85 5.27
C LEU A 951 21.90 -12.50 4.53
N VAL A 952 20.82 -12.07 3.94
CA VAL A 952 20.76 -10.75 3.28
C VAL A 952 20.59 -9.64 4.32
N PRO A 953 21.23 -8.47 4.13
CA PRO A 953 20.99 -7.33 5.02
C PRO A 953 19.53 -6.85 4.94
N VAL A 954 18.88 -6.67 6.07
CA VAL A 954 17.51 -6.09 6.12
C VAL A 954 17.50 -4.68 5.55
N GLU A 955 18.61 -3.95 5.69
CA GLU A 955 18.77 -2.60 5.11
C GLU A 955 18.71 -2.57 3.58
N ALA A 956 18.94 -3.70 2.92
CA ALA A 956 18.79 -3.81 1.47
C ALA A 956 17.32 -3.70 1.02
N SER A 957 16.37 -3.93 1.94
CA SER A 957 14.95 -3.81 1.70
C SER A 957 14.26 -3.07 2.85
N LEU A 958 14.37 -1.75 2.84
CA LEU A 958 13.72 -0.88 3.85
C LEU A 958 12.19 -0.91 3.77
N GLU A 959 11.64 -1.42 2.67
CA GLU A 959 10.20 -1.52 2.43
C GLU A 959 9.57 -2.73 3.13
N THR A 960 10.39 -3.74 3.50
CA THR A 960 9.91 -5.00 4.09
C THR A 960 10.65 -5.38 5.38
N PRO A 961 10.48 -4.64 6.47
CA PRO A 961 11.24 -4.87 7.71
C PRO A 961 10.78 -6.09 8.53
N GLU A 962 9.62 -6.66 8.25
CA GLU A 962 9.08 -7.86 8.87
C GLU A 962 9.23 -9.10 7.99
N ASP A 963 9.12 -10.30 8.58
CA ASP A 963 9.03 -11.56 7.85
C ASP A 963 7.58 -12.07 7.74
N PHE A 964 7.40 -13.29 7.21
CA PHE A 964 6.07 -13.91 7.05
C PHE A 964 5.32 -14.07 8.38
N PHE A 965 6.02 -14.31 9.47
CA PHE A 965 5.42 -14.53 10.78
C PHE A 965 5.16 -13.25 11.59
N GLY A 966 5.65 -12.11 11.12
CA GLY A 966 5.45 -10.83 11.77
C GLY A 966 6.72 -10.06 12.11
N PRO A 967 6.72 -9.16 13.09
CA PRO A 967 7.83 -8.26 13.36
C PRO A 967 9.02 -8.97 13.98
N ALA A 968 9.89 -9.52 13.13
CA ALA A 968 11.19 -10.04 13.51
C ALA A 968 12.27 -9.25 12.77
N ILE A 969 12.52 -8.03 13.21
CA ILE A 969 13.57 -7.19 12.62
C ILE A 969 14.92 -7.77 13.05
N GLN A 970 15.52 -8.54 12.17
CA GLN A 970 16.93 -8.90 12.27
C GLN A 970 17.73 -8.08 11.26
N ALA A 971 18.92 -7.66 11.64
CA ALA A 971 19.82 -6.94 10.74
C ALA A 971 20.18 -7.75 9.47
N ARG A 972 19.99 -9.07 9.51
CA ARG A 972 20.16 -10.00 8.38
C ARG A 972 19.13 -11.11 8.46
N ARG A 973 18.59 -11.54 7.33
CA ARG A 973 17.63 -12.65 7.22
C ARG A 973 17.88 -13.46 5.95
N LEU A 974 17.28 -14.64 5.87
CA LEU A 974 17.36 -15.50 4.70
C LEU A 974 16.65 -14.85 3.48
N PRO A 975 17.09 -15.11 2.24
CA PRO A 975 16.26 -14.87 1.07
C PRO A 975 14.93 -15.62 1.19
N GLY A 976 13.85 -14.98 0.78
CA GLY A 976 12.51 -15.51 0.98
C GLY A 976 11.78 -14.86 2.17
N PRO A 977 10.58 -15.35 2.52
CA PRO A 977 9.70 -14.69 3.47
C PRO A 977 10.03 -14.97 4.94
N PHE A 978 11.10 -15.71 5.23
CA PHE A 978 11.42 -16.16 6.59
C PHE A 978 12.74 -15.59 7.07
N ALA A 979 12.76 -15.06 8.29
CA ALA A 979 13.99 -14.62 8.93
C ALA A 979 14.93 -15.79 9.29
N GLN A 980 14.36 -16.92 9.69
CA GLN A 980 15.08 -18.15 10.03
C GLN A 980 14.25 -19.38 9.68
N LEU A 981 14.91 -20.44 9.21
CA LEU A 981 14.36 -21.76 9.01
C LEU A 981 15.33 -22.82 9.58
N GLU A 982 14.78 -23.86 10.16
CA GLU A 982 15.51 -25.04 10.64
C GLU A 982 15.21 -26.24 9.73
N THR A 983 16.23 -26.98 9.36
CA THR A 983 16.08 -28.20 8.55
C THR A 983 15.21 -29.23 9.29
N ASP A 984 14.33 -29.90 8.53
CA ASP A 984 13.42 -30.95 9.02
C ASP A 984 12.35 -30.52 10.03
N ARG A 985 12.28 -29.25 10.36
CA ARG A 985 11.19 -28.70 11.14
C ARG A 985 9.98 -28.39 10.26
N VAL A 986 8.78 -28.68 10.77
CA VAL A 986 7.51 -28.32 10.14
C VAL A 986 7.06 -26.97 10.69
N TYR A 987 6.79 -26.03 9.80
CA TYR A 987 6.29 -24.69 10.10
C TYR A 987 4.83 -24.58 9.68
N GLU A 988 3.97 -24.12 10.58
CA GLU A 988 2.62 -23.69 10.21
C GLU A 988 2.73 -22.37 9.47
N ILE A 989 2.13 -22.30 8.26
CA ILE A 989 2.17 -21.12 7.39
C ILE A 989 0.79 -20.51 7.13
N ASP A 990 -0.27 -20.89 7.87
CA ASP A 990 -1.53 -20.16 7.83
C ASP A 990 -1.31 -18.73 8.35
N PRO A 991 -1.40 -17.70 7.49
CA PRO A 991 -1.06 -16.34 7.90
C PRO A 991 -2.20 -15.64 8.62
N ARG A 992 -3.40 -16.23 8.63
CA ARG A 992 -4.60 -15.60 9.15
C ARG A 992 -4.56 -15.47 10.67
N ARG A 993 -4.88 -14.30 11.16
CA ARG A 993 -5.02 -14.07 12.60
C ARG A 993 -6.30 -14.75 13.10
N LYS A 994 -6.16 -15.75 13.94
CA LYS A 994 -7.31 -16.37 14.61
C LYS A 994 -7.89 -15.34 15.58
N ARG A 995 -9.11 -14.90 15.32
CA ARG A 995 -9.86 -14.06 16.25
C ARG A 995 -10.59 -14.96 17.24
N HIS A 996 -10.31 -14.73 18.50
CA HIS A 996 -10.95 -15.47 19.61
C HIS A 996 -12.30 -14.86 19.94
#